data_89d9b1820d6985cb06d0a431487989ee
#
_entry.id   89d9b1820d6985cb06d0a431487989ee
#
_cell.length_a   1.000
_cell.length_b   1.000
_cell.length_c   1.000
_cell.angle_alpha   90.00
_cell.angle_beta   90.00
_cell.angle_gamma   90.00
#
_symmetry.space_group_name_H-M   'P 1'
#
loop_
_entity.id
_entity.type
_entity.pdbx_description
1 polymer ?
#
loop_
_entity_poly.entity_id
_entity_poly.type
_entity_poly.pdbx_seq_one_letter_code
_entity_poly.pdbx_strand_id
1 'polypeptide(L)'
;MTQRLRLRRSLHHTARRAAAPLVASVALAAAIAGVFGLSAGAAGAVSNATADATASRVLILSLPTITWSDLQRVRTPNLDRIFAKGAVGNLVTNGVQRPTPLADGYLSLGAGARATAGVAGNNSTGLGFGVDEKFGRGDAGTVFRSRTGTPPGDGLVYMDINDVTETNDGELYGAQVGLLADELAKAGINRAVIANGDGSDPSVPDTRVSPYRRAAVGALMTSAGRVSGGQVGRDLLQQDPGAPFGLRLDDAAVTDAFDTAWQSKSVVLVEGSDLVRADVSGRFASAPQAEKLRDQALRRTDALVGELLDRVDLSRDLVVVVAPSTHADDDSLSVAAVAGPGFAPGLLRSTTTQTDGFVNITDVAPTVLRAYGLDRPDEMEGRRMESAPNGDSVSTRAAQLANVNADGLFRDSLIGASMGVVLGVACGLGLFVVLLVRFPRLRFLRGLLVFAAVWELAFLSTVYLAGPLHLARHGGRPAYWAFVLGLAFVLAALVLLVARRHPADAILVALGAVVALHLVDLVTGAHLEWNTVFGYSPTIGIRFVGEGNMTFALLGAAAALFAGLLAWRVPTRRGRQMAIGLLAATVVVIGAPFWGNDFGGAISAAPGFALLAWLLLGHKVRWRTIWVLGVVLVGAAVTVGLLDLLRPPESRTHVGKFFEKAATDFSSATLVIRRKLSENLAVLTHSLLAVCLLVAIGLVVWLWFGRPRSLRVLVVRITTATATGLALAVVALLGFTLNDSGISIPGMMAAVFVATLAFLVARRYGEPADSVDDGPVADEPVDQPEADGERPEAARELV
;
A
#
# COMPACT_ATOMS: atom_id res chain seq x y z
N MET A 1 -39.29 10.08 -48.32
CA MET A 1 -39.63 9.34 -47.06
C MET A 1 -38.80 8.07 -46.90
N THR A 2 -38.44 7.38 -47.93
CA THR A 2 -37.66 6.12 -47.93
C THR A 2 -36.19 6.26 -47.54
N GLN A 3 -35.52 7.37 -47.84
CA GLN A 3 -34.13 7.60 -47.51
C GLN A 3 -33.92 7.86 -45.99
N ARG A 4 -34.84 8.56 -45.32
CA ARG A 4 -34.79 8.82 -43.87
C ARG A 4 -35.07 7.55 -43.05
N LEU A 5 -35.83 6.62 -43.55
CA LEU A 5 -36.08 5.31 -42.91
C LEU A 5 -34.88 4.35 -43.03
N ARG A 6 -34.14 4.40 -44.14
CA ARG A 6 -32.89 3.62 -44.31
C ARG A 6 -31.77 4.18 -43.42
N LEU A 7 -31.64 5.50 -43.27
CA LEU A 7 -30.68 6.10 -42.35
C LEU A 7 -31.02 5.78 -40.88
N ARG A 8 -32.29 5.79 -40.46
CA ARG A 8 -32.67 5.41 -39.10
C ARG A 8 -32.40 3.93 -38.79
N ARG A 9 -32.67 3.00 -39.74
CA ARG A 9 -32.33 1.57 -39.56
C ARG A 9 -30.84 1.34 -39.55
N SER A 10 -30.06 2.00 -40.38
CA SER A 10 -28.59 1.95 -40.33
C SER A 10 -28.01 2.48 -38.98
N LEU A 11 -28.56 3.57 -38.46
CA LEU A 11 -28.16 4.15 -37.17
C LEU A 11 -28.56 3.27 -36.00
N HIS A 12 -29.69 2.59 -36.01
CA HIS A 12 -30.07 1.62 -34.99
C HIS A 12 -29.20 0.34 -35.01
N HIS A 13 -28.84 -0.13 -36.21
CA HIS A 13 -27.93 -1.28 -36.33
C HIS A 13 -26.50 -0.94 -35.92
N THR A 14 -26.02 0.27 -36.23
CA THR A 14 -24.67 0.73 -35.75
C THR A 14 -24.66 0.98 -34.26
N ALA A 15 -25.70 1.54 -33.65
CA ALA A 15 -25.78 1.75 -32.20
C ALA A 15 -25.83 0.43 -31.42
N ARG A 16 -26.55 -0.58 -31.88
CA ARG A 16 -26.56 -1.93 -31.30
C ARG A 16 -25.24 -2.66 -31.48
N ARG A 17 -24.55 -2.47 -32.60
CA ARG A 17 -23.19 -3.05 -32.85
C ARG A 17 -22.14 -2.37 -31.99
N ALA A 18 -22.32 -1.11 -31.63
CA ALA A 18 -21.43 -0.31 -30.83
C ALA A 18 -21.52 -0.61 -29.33
N ALA A 19 -22.70 -0.95 -28.84
CA ALA A 19 -22.91 -1.30 -27.44
C ALA A 19 -22.44 -2.72 -27.09
N ALA A 20 -22.24 -3.59 -28.10
CA ALA A 20 -21.91 -4.99 -27.87
C ALA A 20 -20.62 -5.20 -27.07
N PRO A 21 -19.47 -4.52 -27.33
CA PRO A 21 -18.28 -4.71 -26.52
C PRO A 21 -18.43 -4.16 -25.10
N LEU A 22 -19.13 -3.04 -24.91
CA LEU A 22 -19.41 -2.50 -23.59
C LEU A 22 -20.32 -3.45 -22.79
N VAL A 23 -21.40 -3.93 -23.40
CA VAL A 23 -22.29 -4.90 -22.75
C VAL A 23 -21.57 -6.21 -22.45
N ALA A 24 -20.70 -6.69 -23.35
CA ALA A 24 -19.91 -7.87 -23.12
C ALA A 24 -18.90 -7.68 -21.97
N SER A 25 -18.26 -6.51 -21.88
CA SER A 25 -17.33 -6.18 -20.78
C SER A 25 -18.06 -6.13 -19.44
N VAL A 26 -19.19 -5.45 -19.37
CA VAL A 26 -20.01 -5.34 -18.15
C VAL A 26 -20.58 -6.70 -17.77
N ALA A 27 -21.06 -7.48 -18.73
CA ALA A 27 -21.59 -8.83 -18.48
C ALA A 27 -20.49 -9.79 -17.98
N LEU A 28 -19.29 -9.71 -18.53
CA LEU A 28 -18.14 -10.50 -18.08
C LEU A 28 -17.73 -10.09 -16.68
N ALA A 29 -17.60 -8.80 -16.40
CA ALA A 29 -17.27 -8.29 -15.06
C ALA A 29 -18.37 -8.65 -14.04
N ALA A 30 -19.65 -8.52 -14.39
CA ALA A 30 -20.77 -8.89 -13.53
C ALA A 30 -20.81 -10.41 -13.26
N ALA A 31 -20.52 -11.24 -14.27
CA ALA A 31 -20.41 -12.68 -14.10
C ALA A 31 -19.25 -13.05 -13.16
N ILE A 32 -18.09 -12.41 -13.32
CA ILE A 32 -16.93 -12.57 -12.43
C ILE A 32 -17.29 -12.12 -11.00
N ALA A 33 -17.86 -10.94 -10.83
CA ALA A 33 -18.29 -10.42 -9.54
C ALA A 33 -19.32 -11.32 -8.84
N GLY A 34 -20.26 -11.86 -9.61
CA GLY A 34 -21.27 -12.80 -9.10
C GLY A 34 -20.68 -14.15 -8.66
N VAL A 35 -19.70 -14.69 -9.38
CA VAL A 35 -19.00 -15.95 -9.03
C VAL A 35 -18.17 -15.77 -7.75
N PHE A 36 -17.57 -14.60 -7.53
CA PHE A 36 -16.73 -14.33 -6.37
C PHE A 36 -17.48 -13.72 -5.20
N GLY A 37 -18.82 -13.59 -5.28
CA GLY A 37 -19.68 -13.18 -4.18
C GLY A 37 -19.37 -11.76 -3.65
N LEU A 38 -18.94 -10.84 -4.55
CA LEU A 38 -18.70 -9.43 -4.21
C LEU A 38 -20.03 -8.78 -3.81
N SER A 39 -20.45 -8.99 -2.55
CA SER A 39 -21.60 -8.31 -1.98
C SER A 39 -21.14 -7.03 -1.32
N ALA A 40 -21.91 -5.97 -1.50
CA ALA A 40 -21.70 -4.71 -0.77
C ALA A 40 -21.77 -5.00 0.74
N GLY A 41 -20.62 -5.11 1.37
CA GLY A 41 -20.50 -5.06 2.82
C GLY A 41 -20.97 -3.67 3.25
N ALA A 42 -22.05 -3.60 4.00
CA ALA A 42 -22.46 -2.36 4.63
C ALA A 42 -21.29 -1.89 5.50
N ALA A 43 -20.68 -0.77 5.16
CA ALA A 43 -19.79 -0.06 6.06
C ALA A 43 -20.60 0.17 7.35
N GLY A 44 -20.29 -0.57 8.40
CA GLY A 44 -21.00 -0.50 9.65
C GLY A 44 -20.97 0.94 10.15
N ALA A 45 -22.16 1.51 10.31
CA ALA A 45 -22.30 2.82 10.91
C ALA A 45 -21.57 2.80 12.26
N VAL A 46 -20.62 3.71 12.44
CA VAL A 46 -19.89 3.90 13.69
C VAL A 46 -20.93 4.18 14.79
N SER A 47 -21.17 3.21 15.63
CA SER A 47 -21.95 3.43 16.86
C SER A 47 -21.08 4.25 17.82
N ASN A 48 -21.33 5.53 17.91
CA ASN A 48 -20.79 6.41 18.92
C ASN A 48 -21.40 6.07 20.28
N ALA A 49 -20.96 5.02 20.91
CA ALA A 49 -21.38 4.71 22.28
C ALA A 49 -20.33 3.86 23.02
N THR A 50 -19.18 4.44 23.29
CA THR A 50 -18.44 4.09 24.49
C THR A 50 -18.31 5.36 25.30
N ALA A 51 -18.93 5.38 26.48
CA ALA A 51 -18.76 6.46 27.43
C ALA A 51 -17.28 6.72 27.67
N ASP A 52 -16.91 7.99 27.84
CA ASP A 52 -15.57 8.44 28.19
C ASP A 52 -15.16 7.90 29.57
N ALA A 53 -14.83 6.60 29.61
CA ALA A 53 -14.39 5.95 30.84
C ALA A 53 -12.89 6.28 31.01
N THR A 54 -12.60 6.97 32.13
CA THR A 54 -11.20 7.26 32.51
C THR A 54 -10.63 6.10 33.33
N ALA A 55 -9.35 5.82 33.10
CA ALA A 55 -8.60 4.84 33.87
C ALA A 55 -7.91 5.48 35.08
N SER A 56 -7.75 4.71 36.16
CA SER A 56 -6.94 5.15 37.30
C SER A 56 -5.45 5.04 37.03
N ARG A 57 -5.05 3.98 36.36
CA ARG A 57 -3.65 3.65 36.01
C ARG A 57 -3.62 2.94 34.66
N VAL A 58 -2.47 2.97 33.99
CA VAL A 58 -2.27 2.28 32.72
C VAL A 58 -1.05 1.38 32.83
N LEU A 59 -1.22 0.09 32.51
CA LEU A 59 -0.13 -0.88 32.33
C LEU A 59 0.05 -1.13 30.84
N ILE A 60 1.24 -0.88 30.33
CA ILE A 60 1.65 -1.26 28.97
C ILE A 60 2.50 -2.53 29.11
N LEU A 61 1.99 -3.67 28.63
CA LEU A 61 2.70 -4.93 28.54
C LEU A 61 3.34 -5.04 27.15
N SER A 62 4.64 -4.91 27.08
CA SER A 62 5.36 -5.05 25.84
C SER A 62 5.85 -6.48 25.62
N LEU A 63 5.44 -7.08 24.49
CA LEU A 63 5.80 -8.44 24.05
C LEU A 63 6.56 -8.37 22.73
N PRO A 64 7.82 -7.93 22.69
CA PRO A 64 8.56 -7.75 21.45
C PRO A 64 8.55 -8.98 20.55
N THR A 65 8.36 -8.77 19.25
CA THR A 65 8.42 -9.81 18.19
C THR A 65 7.34 -10.91 18.24
N ILE A 66 6.33 -10.82 19.12
CA ILE A 66 5.28 -11.83 19.24
C ILE A 66 4.16 -11.62 18.23
N THR A 67 3.77 -12.71 17.60
CA THR A 67 2.65 -12.80 16.66
C THR A 67 1.49 -13.63 17.24
N TRP A 68 0.30 -13.52 16.64
CA TRP A 68 -0.83 -14.38 17.01
C TRP A 68 -0.55 -15.87 16.76
N SER A 69 0.32 -16.22 15.82
CA SER A 69 0.73 -17.61 15.57
C SER A 69 1.54 -18.18 16.73
N ASP A 70 2.39 -17.36 17.38
CA ASP A 70 3.15 -17.76 18.57
C ASP A 70 2.20 -18.05 19.75
N LEU A 71 1.20 -17.19 19.95
CA LEU A 71 0.18 -17.37 20.99
C LEU A 71 -0.75 -18.57 20.75
N GLN A 72 -0.91 -19.03 19.53
CA GLN A 72 -1.60 -20.30 19.24
C GLN A 72 -0.74 -21.53 19.52
N ARG A 73 0.58 -21.44 19.32
CA ARG A 73 1.52 -22.52 19.52
C ARG A 73 1.85 -22.73 21.01
N VAL A 74 1.96 -21.64 21.75
CA VAL A 74 2.33 -21.64 23.16
C VAL A 74 1.11 -21.34 24.02
N ARG A 75 0.87 -22.16 25.07
CA ARG A 75 -0.19 -21.85 26.05
C ARG A 75 0.22 -20.65 26.89
N THR A 76 -0.62 -19.63 26.88
CA THR A 76 -0.43 -18.35 27.59
C THR A 76 -1.72 -17.99 28.38
N PRO A 77 -2.03 -18.74 29.45
CA PRO A 77 -3.30 -18.61 30.15
C PRO A 77 -3.51 -17.23 30.79
N ASN A 78 -2.44 -16.52 31.15
CA ASN A 78 -2.55 -15.20 31.76
C ASN A 78 -2.83 -14.11 30.72
N LEU A 79 -2.19 -14.18 29.54
CA LEU A 79 -2.55 -13.33 28.41
C LEU A 79 -3.99 -13.60 27.94
N ASP A 80 -4.42 -14.86 27.93
CA ASP A 80 -5.81 -15.23 27.60
C ASP A 80 -6.83 -14.57 28.54
N ARG A 81 -6.49 -14.32 29.81
CA ARG A 81 -7.35 -13.56 30.76
C ARG A 81 -7.57 -12.13 30.27
N ILE A 82 -6.54 -11.49 29.71
CA ILE A 82 -6.64 -10.13 29.14
C ILE A 82 -7.49 -10.18 27.86
N PHE A 83 -7.19 -11.12 26.94
CA PHE A 83 -7.87 -11.24 25.65
C PHE A 83 -9.36 -11.58 25.78
N ALA A 84 -9.72 -12.31 26.84
CA ALA A 84 -11.12 -12.66 27.12
C ALA A 84 -11.94 -11.46 27.60
N LYS A 85 -11.30 -10.50 28.28
CA LYS A 85 -11.98 -9.33 28.87
C LYS A 85 -11.85 -8.07 27.99
N GLY A 86 -11.00 -8.09 26.97
CA GLY A 86 -10.69 -6.94 26.14
C GLY A 86 -10.86 -7.17 24.63
N ALA A 87 -10.49 -6.16 23.87
CA ALA A 87 -10.42 -6.22 22.43
C ALA A 87 -9.00 -6.60 21.97
N VAL A 88 -8.93 -7.37 20.89
CA VAL A 88 -7.68 -7.90 20.31
C VAL A 88 -7.55 -7.49 18.85
N GLY A 89 -6.32 -7.35 18.35
CA GLY A 89 -6.06 -6.98 16.97
C GLY A 89 -4.65 -7.27 16.52
N ASN A 90 -4.43 -7.17 15.23
CA ASN A 90 -3.12 -7.11 14.64
C ASN A 90 -2.55 -5.71 14.80
N LEU A 91 -1.34 -5.61 15.36
CA LEU A 91 -0.60 -4.37 15.42
C LEU A 91 0.27 -4.24 14.17
N VAL A 92 0.08 -3.16 13.47
CA VAL A 92 0.94 -2.78 12.37
C VAL A 92 2.01 -1.84 12.92
N THR A 93 3.26 -2.27 12.90
CA THR A 93 4.37 -1.48 13.42
C THR A 93 4.75 -0.35 12.47
N ASN A 94 4.70 -0.59 11.15
CA ASN A 94 4.88 0.38 10.06
C ASN A 94 5.86 1.52 10.37
N GLY A 95 7.06 1.16 10.83
CA GLY A 95 8.12 2.11 11.18
C GLY A 95 8.71 2.84 9.96
N VAL A 96 9.65 3.72 10.23
CA VAL A 96 10.46 4.39 9.18
C VAL A 96 11.31 3.36 8.45
N GLN A 97 11.90 2.42 9.19
CA GLN A 97 12.64 1.29 8.65
C GLN A 97 11.77 0.03 8.63
N ARG A 98 12.08 -0.90 7.71
CA ARG A 98 11.38 -2.18 7.58
C ARG A 98 12.35 -3.34 7.43
N PRO A 99 12.14 -4.44 8.13
CA PRO A 99 11.21 -4.61 9.27
C PRO A 99 11.46 -3.56 10.36
N THR A 100 10.43 -3.26 11.18
CA THR A 100 10.53 -2.21 12.20
C THR A 100 11.44 -2.64 13.34
N PRO A 101 12.61 -1.98 13.54
CA PRO A 101 13.50 -2.28 14.66
C PRO A 101 12.84 -1.96 16.01
N LEU A 102 13.30 -2.63 17.07
CA LEU A 102 12.72 -2.49 18.40
C LEU A 102 12.76 -1.06 18.93
N ALA A 103 13.86 -0.34 18.70
CA ALA A 103 14.01 1.05 19.13
C ALA A 103 13.04 1.97 18.37
N ASP A 104 12.87 1.79 17.04
CA ASP A 104 11.92 2.54 16.23
C ASP A 104 10.48 2.31 16.70
N GLY A 105 10.14 1.08 17.06
CA GLY A 105 8.83 0.74 17.60
C GLY A 105 8.52 1.49 18.89
N TYR A 106 9.42 1.53 19.84
CA TYR A 106 9.22 2.25 21.10
C TYR A 106 9.18 3.77 20.91
N LEU A 107 10.04 4.31 20.08
CA LEU A 107 10.02 5.74 19.76
C LEU A 107 8.71 6.14 19.08
N SER A 108 8.24 5.31 18.13
CA SER A 108 6.96 5.56 17.44
C SER A 108 5.76 5.47 18.39
N LEU A 109 5.80 4.53 19.35
CA LEU A 109 4.81 4.43 20.42
C LEU A 109 4.78 5.71 21.26
N GLY A 110 5.95 6.21 21.72
CA GLY A 110 6.04 7.40 22.54
C GLY A 110 5.79 8.71 21.81
N ALA A 111 6.07 8.78 20.52
CA ALA A 111 5.77 9.95 19.70
C ALA A 111 4.32 10.00 19.22
N GLY A 112 3.60 8.85 19.15
CA GLY A 112 2.31 8.76 18.48
C GLY A 112 2.40 9.05 16.98
N ALA A 113 3.60 9.02 16.41
CA ALA A 113 3.95 9.22 15.02
C ALA A 113 5.14 8.31 14.66
N ARG A 114 5.39 8.09 13.37
CA ARG A 114 6.51 7.22 12.94
C ARG A 114 7.84 7.84 13.24
N ALA A 115 8.57 7.27 14.19
CA ALA A 115 9.88 7.72 14.63
C ALA A 115 10.95 6.63 14.39
N THR A 116 12.21 7.05 14.33
CA THR A 116 13.34 6.15 14.16
C THR A 116 14.48 6.53 15.10
N ALA A 117 15.23 5.53 15.56
CA ALA A 117 16.49 5.73 16.26
C ALA A 117 17.68 5.93 15.29
N GLY A 118 17.43 5.90 13.97
CA GLY A 118 18.48 5.86 12.97
C GLY A 118 19.27 4.55 12.98
N VAL A 119 20.18 4.41 12.03
CA VAL A 119 21.01 3.18 11.92
C VAL A 119 21.89 2.97 13.14
N ALA A 120 22.49 4.05 13.67
CA ALA A 120 23.38 3.98 14.84
C ALA A 120 22.58 3.61 16.10
N GLY A 121 21.42 4.23 16.33
CA GLY A 121 20.57 3.94 17.49
C GLY A 121 20.00 2.53 17.47
N ASN A 122 19.64 2.01 16.29
CA ASN A 122 19.17 0.62 16.16
C ASN A 122 20.28 -0.40 16.39
N ASN A 123 21.50 -0.12 16.02
CA ASN A 123 22.65 -0.96 16.33
C ASN A 123 23.00 -0.97 17.83
N SER A 124 22.79 0.15 18.53
CA SER A 124 22.95 0.24 19.99
C SER A 124 21.71 -0.21 20.77
N THR A 125 20.60 -0.42 20.06
CA THR A 125 19.30 -0.91 20.59
C THR A 125 18.74 -0.11 21.78
N GLY A 126 18.97 1.20 21.77
CA GLY A 126 18.49 2.13 22.79
C GLY A 126 19.29 2.09 24.09
N LEU A 127 19.85 3.24 24.43
CA LEU A 127 20.70 3.38 25.62
C LEU A 127 19.90 4.00 26.77
N GLY A 128 19.02 3.21 27.39
CA GLY A 128 18.32 3.56 28.62
C GLY A 128 19.12 3.16 29.85
N PHE A 129 19.29 4.05 30.83
CA PHE A 129 20.03 3.79 32.06
C PHE A 129 19.33 4.42 33.26
N GLY A 130 19.47 3.77 34.43
CA GLY A 130 19.24 4.44 35.70
C GLY A 130 20.27 5.57 35.92
N VAL A 131 19.86 6.68 36.50
CA VAL A 131 20.75 7.84 36.69
C VAL A 131 22.01 7.50 37.47
N ASP A 132 21.90 6.60 38.46
CA ASP A 132 23.01 6.16 39.33
C ASP A 132 23.77 4.94 38.76
N GLU A 133 23.34 4.41 37.63
CA GLU A 133 23.97 3.25 37.00
C GLU A 133 25.36 3.61 36.43
N LYS A 134 26.31 2.73 36.57
CA LYS A 134 27.66 2.92 36.01
C LYS A 134 27.63 2.93 34.48
N PHE A 135 28.14 4.00 33.89
CA PHE A 135 28.29 4.15 32.45
C PHE A 135 29.68 4.71 32.10
N GLY A 136 30.54 3.83 31.58
CA GLY A 136 31.95 4.18 31.35
C GLY A 136 32.73 4.41 32.65
N ARG A 137 33.26 5.64 32.84
CA ARG A 137 34.02 6.02 34.02
C ARG A 137 33.20 6.78 35.08
N GLY A 138 31.92 7.02 34.83
CA GLY A 138 31.07 7.76 35.74
C GLY A 138 29.71 7.07 35.92
N ASP A 139 28.74 7.80 36.44
CA ASP A 139 27.33 7.40 36.45
C ASP A 139 26.63 7.93 35.18
N ALA A 140 25.52 7.26 34.81
CA ALA A 140 24.78 7.62 33.61
C ALA A 140 24.17 9.05 33.67
N GLY A 141 23.76 9.48 34.85
CA GLY A 141 23.23 10.84 35.04
C GLY A 141 24.26 11.92 34.78
N THR A 142 25.49 11.73 35.23
CA THR A 142 26.61 12.66 34.96
C THR A 142 26.94 12.71 33.46
N VAL A 143 26.99 11.55 32.79
CA VAL A 143 27.27 11.49 31.36
C VAL A 143 26.11 12.09 30.57
N PHE A 144 24.87 11.81 30.94
CA PHE A 144 23.69 12.40 30.32
C PHE A 144 23.71 13.94 30.41
N ARG A 145 23.98 14.47 31.60
CA ARG A 145 24.11 15.92 31.82
C ARG A 145 25.22 16.52 30.94
N SER A 146 26.36 15.84 30.82
CA SER A 146 27.45 16.32 29.97
C SER A 146 27.10 16.34 28.48
N ARG A 147 26.23 15.42 28.00
CA ARG A 147 25.79 15.32 26.60
C ARG A 147 24.68 16.30 26.29
N THR A 148 23.72 16.46 27.20
CA THR A 148 22.48 17.20 26.94
C THR A 148 22.44 18.59 27.55
N GLY A 149 23.31 18.89 28.53
CA GLY A 149 23.22 20.11 29.35
C GLY A 149 22.01 20.09 30.32
N THR A 150 21.21 19.04 30.35
CA THR A 150 19.99 18.95 31.13
C THR A 150 20.19 18.12 32.41
N PRO A 151 19.62 18.54 33.57
CA PRO A 151 19.64 17.71 34.77
C PRO A 151 18.99 16.35 34.53
N PRO A 152 19.56 15.21 34.97
CA PRO A 152 19.06 13.87 34.69
C PRO A 152 17.75 13.54 35.43
N GLY A 153 17.44 14.21 36.56
CA GLY A 153 16.38 13.82 37.48
C GLY A 153 16.80 12.61 38.33
N ASP A 154 15.81 11.89 38.87
CA ASP A 154 16.04 10.78 39.81
C ASP A 154 15.66 9.39 39.23
N GLY A 155 15.19 9.32 37.98
CA GLY A 155 14.71 8.10 37.37
C GLY A 155 15.63 7.52 36.30
N LEU A 156 15.12 7.43 35.05
CA LEU A 156 15.85 6.89 33.91
C LEU A 156 16.20 8.00 32.91
N VAL A 157 17.32 7.81 32.22
CA VAL A 157 17.80 8.68 31.15
C VAL A 157 18.01 7.88 29.86
N TYR A 158 17.78 8.54 28.72
CA TYR A 158 18.03 8.00 27.39
C TYR A 158 19.25 8.72 26.78
N MET A 159 20.34 8.01 26.63
CA MET A 159 21.66 8.60 26.37
C MET A 159 21.83 9.23 24.99
N ASP A 160 21.06 8.78 24.00
CA ASP A 160 21.16 9.20 22.60
C ASP A 160 20.02 10.14 22.19
N ILE A 161 19.39 10.82 23.15
CA ILE A 161 18.21 11.67 22.88
C ILE A 161 18.48 12.75 21.84
N ASN A 162 19.67 13.38 21.83
CA ASN A 162 20.02 14.42 20.88
C ASN A 162 20.07 13.87 19.45
N ASP A 163 20.76 12.72 19.25
CA ASP A 163 20.89 12.08 17.93
C ASP A 163 19.53 11.61 17.39
N VAL A 164 18.69 11.07 18.28
CA VAL A 164 17.34 10.61 17.92
C VAL A 164 16.45 11.81 17.55
N THR A 165 16.54 12.93 18.28
CA THR A 165 15.79 14.15 17.96
C THR A 165 16.23 14.72 16.61
N GLU A 166 17.54 14.91 16.39
CA GLU A 166 18.06 15.41 15.13
C GLU A 166 17.70 14.50 13.94
N THR A 167 17.75 13.18 14.13
CA THR A 167 17.34 12.22 13.11
C THR A 167 15.87 12.39 12.73
N ASN A 168 14.98 12.53 13.71
CA ASN A 168 13.54 12.66 13.46
C ASN A 168 13.13 14.03 12.93
N ASP A 169 13.85 15.09 13.28
CA ASP A 169 13.65 16.41 12.68
C ASP A 169 13.95 16.40 11.17
N GLY A 170 14.87 15.54 10.73
CA GLY A 170 15.19 15.31 9.33
C GLY A 170 14.22 14.37 8.60
N GLU A 171 13.36 13.62 9.33
CA GLU A 171 12.47 12.60 8.79
C GLU A 171 11.13 13.18 8.29
N LEU A 172 10.47 12.42 7.34
CA LEU A 172 9.22 12.85 6.67
C LEU A 172 8.05 13.08 7.62
N TYR A 173 8.05 12.30 8.70
CA TYR A 173 6.86 12.18 9.54
C TYR A 173 6.80 13.27 10.60
N GLY A 174 7.91 14.02 10.82
CA GLY A 174 7.97 15.09 11.79
C GLY A 174 7.64 14.64 13.20
N ALA A 175 8.07 13.41 13.56
CA ALA A 175 7.77 12.81 14.83
C ALA A 175 8.48 13.59 15.97
N GLN A 176 7.70 14.06 16.93
CA GLN A 176 8.22 14.66 18.15
C GLN A 176 8.45 13.54 19.18
N VAL A 177 9.70 13.15 19.33
CA VAL A 177 10.09 12.09 20.25
C VAL A 177 9.79 12.52 21.70
N GLY A 178 9.11 11.63 22.44
CA GLY A 178 8.78 11.88 23.85
C GLY A 178 7.46 12.63 24.09
N LEU A 179 6.70 12.95 23.05
CA LEU A 179 5.47 13.76 23.13
C LEU A 179 4.42 13.15 24.09
N LEU A 180 4.20 11.83 24.08
CA LEU A 180 3.31 11.16 25.04
C LEU A 180 3.73 11.48 26.48
N ALA A 181 4.99 11.32 26.76
CA ALA A 181 5.51 11.51 28.11
C ALA A 181 5.50 12.97 28.55
N ASP A 182 5.68 13.92 27.64
CA ASP A 182 5.56 15.35 27.94
C ASP A 182 4.11 15.71 28.31
N GLU A 183 3.11 15.21 27.59
CA GLU A 183 1.70 15.44 27.89
C GLU A 183 1.29 14.80 29.24
N LEU A 184 1.76 13.57 29.49
CA LEU A 184 1.54 12.92 30.78
C LEU A 184 2.20 13.69 31.94
N ALA A 185 3.41 14.22 31.73
CA ALA A 185 4.12 15.02 32.73
C ALA A 185 3.39 16.35 33.05
N LYS A 186 2.90 17.05 32.02
CA LYS A 186 2.10 18.27 32.18
C LYS A 186 0.83 18.00 33.03
N ALA A 187 0.24 16.80 32.87
CA ALA A 187 -0.94 16.36 33.63
C ALA A 187 -0.60 15.79 35.02
N GLY A 188 0.68 15.77 35.44
CA GLY A 188 1.11 15.22 36.71
C GLY A 188 0.96 13.70 36.81
N ILE A 189 1.05 12.98 35.69
CA ILE A 189 0.96 11.52 35.61
C ILE A 189 2.37 10.94 35.66
N ASN A 190 2.61 10.03 36.60
CA ASN A 190 3.89 9.35 36.75
C ASN A 190 4.13 8.36 35.60
N ARG A 191 5.38 8.19 35.20
CA ARG A 191 5.79 7.26 34.15
C ARG A 191 6.93 6.42 34.64
N ALA A 192 6.84 5.12 34.37
CA ALA A 192 7.89 4.17 34.72
C ALA A 192 8.11 3.15 33.63
N VAL A 193 9.35 2.73 33.44
CA VAL A 193 9.74 1.65 32.53
C VAL A 193 10.51 0.59 33.29
N ILE A 194 10.09 -0.67 33.14
CA ILE A 194 10.73 -1.85 33.71
C ILE A 194 11.10 -2.78 32.56
N ALA A 195 12.38 -2.78 32.21
CA ALA A 195 12.84 -3.50 31.03
C ALA A 195 14.36 -3.74 31.08
N ASN A 196 14.80 -4.95 30.74
CA ASN A 196 16.21 -5.21 30.52
C ASN A 196 16.42 -6.42 29.59
N GLY A 197 16.66 -6.16 28.32
CA GLY A 197 16.99 -7.16 27.31
C GLY A 197 18.48 -7.40 27.10
N ASP A 198 19.32 -6.89 27.98
CA ASP A 198 20.80 -7.02 27.90
C ASP A 198 21.24 -8.45 27.72
N GLY A 199 22.32 -8.61 26.97
CA GLY A 199 22.98 -9.90 26.76
C GLY A 199 23.84 -9.88 25.50
N SER A 200 24.94 -10.63 25.53
CA SER A 200 25.83 -10.85 24.39
C SER A 200 26.38 -12.26 24.45
N ASP A 201 26.57 -12.87 23.29
CA ASP A 201 27.28 -14.13 23.20
C ASP A 201 28.81 -13.86 23.30
N PRO A 202 29.47 -14.33 24.34
CA PRO A 202 30.91 -14.09 24.49
C PRO A 202 31.75 -14.81 23.42
N SER A 203 31.19 -15.79 22.71
CA SER A 203 31.87 -16.49 21.60
C SER A 203 31.85 -15.71 20.30
N VAL A 204 31.02 -14.66 20.21
CA VAL A 204 30.88 -13.79 19.02
C VAL A 204 31.19 -12.35 19.42
N PRO A 205 32.47 -11.97 19.53
CA PRO A 205 32.84 -10.61 19.90
C PRO A 205 32.61 -9.65 18.76
N ASP A 206 31.35 -9.20 18.56
CA ASP A 206 31.05 -8.06 17.70
C ASP A 206 31.15 -6.79 18.56
N THR A 207 32.33 -6.19 18.57
CA THR A 207 32.59 -4.93 19.27
C THR A 207 31.77 -3.73 18.73
N ARG A 208 31.07 -3.91 17.62
CA ARG A 208 30.23 -2.88 17.02
C ARG A 208 28.80 -2.90 17.55
N VAL A 209 28.37 -3.98 18.19
CA VAL A 209 27.02 -4.12 18.74
C VAL A 209 27.06 -3.96 20.26
N SER A 210 26.31 -3.02 20.78
CA SER A 210 26.18 -2.82 22.22
C SER A 210 25.57 -4.05 22.89
N PRO A 211 26.05 -4.48 24.07
CA PRO A 211 25.40 -5.51 24.85
C PRO A 211 24.10 -5.02 25.51
N TYR A 212 23.87 -3.69 25.52
CA TYR A 212 22.69 -3.08 26.14
C TYR A 212 21.50 -3.11 25.18
N ARG A 213 20.35 -3.55 25.68
CA ARG A 213 19.08 -3.63 24.94
C ARG A 213 17.95 -3.10 25.80
N ARG A 214 17.85 -1.77 25.89
CA ARG A 214 16.97 -1.06 26.81
C ARG A 214 16.14 -0.02 26.07
N ALA A 215 15.74 -0.33 24.83
CA ALA A 215 15.01 0.55 23.96
C ALA A 215 13.64 0.99 24.51
N ALA A 216 13.05 0.18 25.40
CA ALA A 216 11.75 0.44 26.01
C ALA A 216 11.67 1.81 26.73
N VAL A 217 12.79 2.36 27.20
CA VAL A 217 12.86 3.70 27.81
C VAL A 217 12.34 4.77 26.83
N GLY A 218 12.58 4.58 25.52
CA GLY A 218 12.12 5.48 24.45
C GLY A 218 10.61 5.64 24.37
N ALA A 219 9.83 4.71 24.88
CA ALA A 219 8.37 4.76 24.85
C ALA A 219 7.76 5.81 25.80
N LEU A 220 8.38 6.00 26.97
CA LEU A 220 7.85 6.86 28.04
C LEU A 220 8.83 7.94 28.49
N MET A 221 9.94 8.16 27.78
CA MET A 221 10.81 9.31 28.00
C MET A 221 10.17 10.60 27.50
N THR A 222 10.44 11.70 28.17
CA THR A 222 10.11 13.06 27.70
C THR A 222 10.99 13.45 26.51
N SER A 223 10.63 14.52 25.82
CA SER A 223 11.50 15.14 24.80
C SER A 223 12.90 15.51 25.31
N ALA A 224 13.05 15.68 26.64
CA ALA A 224 14.34 15.85 27.30
C ALA A 224 15.07 14.53 27.61
N GLY A 225 14.59 13.37 27.14
CA GLY A 225 15.21 12.05 27.32
C GLY A 225 15.13 11.49 28.75
N ARG A 226 14.06 11.80 29.53
CA ARG A 226 13.93 11.41 30.94
C ARG A 226 12.62 10.67 31.23
N VAL A 227 12.69 9.64 32.07
CA VAL A 227 11.52 8.97 32.65
C VAL A 227 11.56 9.15 34.15
N SER A 228 10.40 9.39 34.77
CA SER A 228 10.33 9.72 36.21
C SER A 228 10.63 8.55 37.16
N GLY A 229 10.53 7.30 36.68
CA GLY A 229 10.77 6.12 37.51
C GLY A 229 10.98 4.86 36.69
N GLY A 230 11.10 3.74 37.37
CA GLY A 230 11.31 2.43 36.76
C GLY A 230 12.73 1.88 37.01
N GLN A 231 13.01 0.75 36.38
CA GLN A 231 14.28 0.04 36.55
C GLN A 231 14.67 -0.62 35.22
N VAL A 232 15.94 -0.45 34.82
CA VAL A 232 16.50 -1.05 33.60
C VAL A 232 17.90 -1.64 33.84
N GLY A 233 18.35 -1.62 35.09
CA GLY A 233 19.65 -2.08 35.49
C GLY A 233 19.81 -3.61 35.55
N ARG A 234 21.03 -4.05 35.87
CA ARG A 234 21.33 -5.49 36.02
C ARG A 234 20.60 -6.18 37.15
N ASP A 235 20.11 -5.41 38.13
CA ASP A 235 19.39 -5.94 39.29
C ASP A 235 18.03 -6.57 38.91
N LEU A 236 17.56 -6.33 37.68
CA LEU A 236 16.41 -7.04 37.10
C LEU A 236 16.75 -8.42 36.56
N LEU A 237 18.00 -8.82 36.54
CA LEU A 237 18.46 -10.04 35.88
C LEU A 237 18.97 -11.06 36.87
N GLN A 238 18.61 -12.32 36.63
CA GLN A 238 19.22 -13.48 37.29
C GLN A 238 19.88 -14.39 36.28
N GLN A 239 20.88 -15.17 36.77
CA GLN A 239 21.57 -16.17 35.98
C GLN A 239 20.70 -17.42 35.79
N ASP A 240 20.61 -17.89 34.55
CA ASP A 240 19.93 -19.12 34.15
C ASP A 240 20.66 -19.72 32.96
N PRO A 241 21.49 -20.78 33.17
CA PRO A 241 22.26 -21.41 32.09
C PRO A 241 21.39 -21.95 30.95
N GLY A 242 20.09 -22.17 31.17
CA GLY A 242 19.16 -22.65 30.17
C GLY A 242 18.52 -21.53 29.36
N ALA A 243 18.74 -20.26 29.74
CA ALA A 243 18.18 -19.09 29.08
C ALA A 243 19.14 -18.52 28.02
N PRO A 244 18.62 -17.74 27.05
CA PRO A 244 19.47 -17.01 26.12
C PRO A 244 20.53 -16.16 26.82
N PHE A 245 21.77 -16.25 26.39
CA PHE A 245 22.95 -15.59 27.00
C PHE A 245 23.21 -15.94 28.48
N GLY A 246 22.58 -17.00 28.99
CA GLY A 246 22.69 -17.39 30.42
C GLY A 246 21.96 -16.43 31.37
N LEU A 247 21.04 -15.60 30.87
CA LEU A 247 20.33 -14.55 31.62
C LEU A 247 18.84 -14.61 31.39
N ARG A 248 18.06 -14.35 32.43
CA ARG A 248 16.62 -14.09 32.37
C ARG A 248 16.21 -12.99 33.31
N LEU A 249 15.00 -12.48 33.15
CA LEU A 249 14.41 -11.58 34.15
C LEU A 249 14.27 -12.30 35.50
N ASP A 250 14.51 -11.58 36.57
CA ASP A 250 14.14 -11.97 37.91
C ASP A 250 12.73 -11.52 38.21
N ASP A 251 11.79 -12.45 38.26
CA ASP A 251 10.37 -12.18 38.38
C ASP A 251 10.06 -11.39 39.66
N ALA A 252 10.78 -11.70 40.81
CA ALA A 252 10.63 -10.97 42.06
C ALA A 252 11.13 -9.51 41.92
N ALA A 253 12.30 -9.30 41.33
CA ALA A 253 12.84 -7.96 41.13
C ALA A 253 11.94 -7.11 40.20
N VAL A 254 11.38 -7.71 39.14
CA VAL A 254 10.44 -7.03 38.26
C VAL A 254 9.15 -6.67 39.01
N THR A 255 8.64 -7.59 39.84
CA THR A 255 7.42 -7.37 40.61
C THR A 255 7.61 -6.28 41.68
N ASP A 256 8.74 -6.26 42.38
CA ASP A 256 9.08 -5.22 43.37
C ASP A 256 9.22 -3.83 42.71
N ALA A 257 9.87 -3.77 41.53
CA ALA A 257 9.95 -2.55 40.74
C ALA A 257 8.57 -2.08 40.24
N PHE A 258 7.71 -3.04 39.87
CA PHE A 258 6.33 -2.73 39.49
C PHE A 258 5.53 -2.20 40.68
N ASP A 259 5.56 -2.83 41.84
CA ASP A 259 4.84 -2.39 43.04
C ASP A 259 5.27 -0.97 43.46
N THR A 260 6.56 -0.65 43.30
CA THR A 260 7.09 0.70 43.55
C THR A 260 6.54 1.72 42.54
N ALA A 261 6.41 1.35 41.27
CA ALA A 261 5.99 2.22 40.18
C ALA A 261 4.45 2.33 40.05
N TRP A 262 3.68 1.30 40.51
CA TRP A 262 2.24 1.18 40.31
C TRP A 262 1.44 2.03 41.28
N GLN A 263 1.70 3.34 41.28
CA GLN A 263 1.06 4.32 42.13
C GLN A 263 -0.20 4.90 41.47
N SER A 264 -0.97 5.69 42.23
CA SER A 264 -2.10 6.40 41.65
C SER A 264 -1.66 7.33 40.54
N LYS A 265 -2.42 7.36 39.44
CA LYS A 265 -2.12 8.15 38.24
C LYS A 265 -0.72 7.86 37.67
N SER A 266 -0.50 6.61 37.32
CA SER A 266 0.78 6.16 36.71
C SER A 266 0.54 5.42 35.39
N VAL A 267 1.50 5.57 34.46
CA VAL A 267 1.69 4.74 33.28
C VAL A 267 2.94 3.93 33.50
N VAL A 268 2.83 2.63 33.59
CA VAL A 268 3.97 1.71 33.77
C VAL A 268 4.10 0.82 32.54
N LEU A 269 5.26 0.81 31.92
CA LEU A 269 5.60 -0.12 30.84
C LEU A 269 6.45 -1.24 31.43
N VAL A 270 6.02 -2.48 31.25
CA VAL A 270 6.81 -3.69 31.57
C VAL A 270 7.08 -4.45 30.27
N GLU A 271 8.34 -4.68 29.98
CA GLU A 271 8.78 -5.43 28.82
C GLU A 271 9.06 -6.89 29.14
N GLY A 272 8.53 -7.82 28.38
CA GLY A 272 8.95 -9.22 28.36
C GLY A 272 10.33 -9.39 27.76
N SER A 273 11.37 -8.86 28.43
CA SER A 273 12.72 -8.71 27.89
C SER A 273 13.40 -10.04 27.59
N ASP A 274 12.90 -11.17 28.14
CA ASP A 274 13.35 -12.50 27.74
C ASP A 274 13.06 -12.82 26.27
N LEU A 275 11.99 -12.24 25.71
CA LEU A 275 11.68 -12.34 24.29
C LEU A 275 12.73 -11.63 23.42
N VAL A 276 13.20 -10.45 23.87
CA VAL A 276 14.29 -9.72 23.19
C VAL A 276 15.55 -10.56 23.14
N ARG A 277 15.94 -11.16 24.29
CA ARG A 277 17.11 -12.04 24.35
C ARG A 277 16.94 -13.27 23.49
N ALA A 278 15.75 -13.88 23.48
CA ALA A 278 15.49 -15.07 22.66
C ALA A 278 15.57 -14.76 21.16
N ASP A 279 15.06 -13.61 20.73
CA ASP A 279 15.13 -13.18 19.32
C ASP A 279 16.58 -12.95 18.88
N VAL A 280 17.36 -12.21 19.67
CA VAL A 280 18.77 -11.93 19.36
C VAL A 280 19.61 -13.20 19.40
N SER A 281 19.43 -14.06 20.42
CA SER A 281 20.16 -15.34 20.55
C SER A 281 19.78 -16.31 19.43
N GLY A 282 18.54 -16.24 18.93
CA GLY A 282 18.04 -17.06 17.84
C GLY A 282 18.86 -16.98 16.56
N ARG A 283 19.52 -15.84 16.32
CA ARG A 283 20.40 -15.65 15.14
C ARG A 283 21.64 -16.55 15.16
N PHE A 284 22.04 -17.04 16.33
CA PHE A 284 23.20 -17.93 16.53
C PHE A 284 22.77 -19.39 16.73
N ALA A 285 21.47 -19.66 16.81
CA ALA A 285 20.93 -20.99 17.05
C ALA A 285 20.38 -21.62 15.76
N SER A 286 20.24 -22.95 15.76
CA SER A 286 19.46 -23.61 14.71
C SER A 286 17.97 -23.19 14.81
N ALA A 287 17.24 -23.19 13.70
CA ALA A 287 15.84 -22.77 13.69
C ALA A 287 14.97 -23.48 14.75
N PRO A 288 15.05 -24.82 14.96
CA PRO A 288 14.29 -25.49 16.03
C PRO A 288 14.70 -25.04 17.42
N GLN A 289 15.99 -24.73 17.65
CA GLN A 289 16.47 -24.26 18.95
C GLN A 289 16.03 -22.81 19.19
N ALA A 290 16.08 -21.95 18.18
CA ALA A 290 15.58 -20.58 18.26
C ALA A 290 14.08 -20.54 18.62
N GLU A 291 13.28 -21.38 17.97
CA GLU A 291 11.86 -21.54 18.27
C GLU A 291 11.63 -22.01 19.72
N LYS A 292 12.38 -23.03 20.17
CA LYS A 292 12.28 -23.52 21.55
C LYS A 292 12.63 -22.45 22.58
N LEU A 293 13.68 -21.66 22.35
CA LEU A 293 14.08 -20.57 23.25
C LEU A 293 13.01 -19.48 23.32
N ARG A 294 12.41 -19.12 22.18
CA ARG A 294 11.31 -18.18 22.11
C ARG A 294 10.08 -18.70 22.86
N ASP A 295 9.70 -19.96 22.67
CA ASP A 295 8.59 -20.59 23.36
C ASP A 295 8.78 -20.59 24.87
N GLN A 296 10.02 -20.84 25.34
CA GLN A 296 10.34 -20.78 26.75
C GLN A 296 10.27 -19.35 27.30
N ALA A 297 10.79 -18.37 26.54
CA ALA A 297 10.69 -16.96 26.90
C ALA A 297 9.24 -16.50 27.00
N LEU A 298 8.40 -16.90 26.04
CA LEU A 298 6.97 -16.55 26.05
C LEU A 298 6.22 -17.15 27.24
N ARG A 299 6.50 -18.43 27.60
CA ARG A 299 5.88 -19.05 28.80
C ARG A 299 6.30 -18.34 30.10
N ARG A 300 7.58 -17.93 30.22
CA ARG A 300 8.06 -17.15 31.37
C ARG A 300 7.40 -15.77 31.42
N THR A 301 7.36 -15.10 30.26
CA THR A 301 6.69 -13.80 30.18
C THR A 301 5.21 -13.90 30.54
N ASP A 302 4.49 -14.96 30.12
CA ASP A 302 3.08 -15.18 30.52
C ASP A 302 2.95 -15.41 32.02
N ALA A 303 3.89 -16.14 32.65
CA ALA A 303 3.88 -16.33 34.11
C ALA A 303 4.06 -14.99 34.85
N LEU A 304 5.03 -14.18 34.43
CA LEU A 304 5.26 -12.82 34.96
C LEU A 304 4.00 -11.95 34.77
N VAL A 305 3.37 -11.99 33.58
CA VAL A 305 2.10 -11.27 33.33
C VAL A 305 1.03 -11.69 34.33
N GLY A 306 0.96 -12.96 34.74
CA GLY A 306 0.04 -13.44 35.77
C GLY A 306 0.27 -12.73 37.10
N GLU A 307 1.54 -12.64 37.56
CA GLU A 307 1.89 -11.95 38.79
C GLU A 307 1.59 -10.45 38.75
N LEU A 308 1.78 -9.80 37.61
CA LEU A 308 1.43 -8.39 37.44
C LEU A 308 -0.10 -8.18 37.43
N LEU A 309 -0.86 -9.06 36.78
CA LEU A 309 -2.33 -8.97 36.72
C LEU A 309 -3.01 -9.15 38.06
N ASP A 310 -2.40 -9.85 39.01
CA ASP A 310 -2.93 -10.00 40.36
C ASP A 310 -2.91 -8.67 41.15
N ARG A 311 -2.17 -7.66 40.66
CA ARG A 311 -2.10 -6.29 41.20
C ARG A 311 -2.94 -5.27 40.43
N VAL A 312 -3.55 -5.69 39.32
CA VAL A 312 -4.29 -4.82 38.38
C VAL A 312 -5.79 -5.10 38.49
N ASP A 313 -6.57 -4.06 38.63
CA ASP A 313 -8.03 -4.13 38.65
C ASP A 313 -8.59 -3.61 37.31
N LEU A 314 -8.95 -4.53 36.41
CA LEU A 314 -9.48 -4.19 35.08
C LEU A 314 -10.82 -3.42 35.12
N SER A 315 -11.44 -3.25 36.28
CA SER A 315 -12.63 -2.38 36.39
C SER A 315 -12.28 -0.89 36.40
N ARG A 316 -11.04 -0.56 36.70
CA ARG A 316 -10.54 0.83 36.82
C ARG A 316 -9.16 1.07 36.18
N ASP A 317 -8.40 0.04 35.92
CA ASP A 317 -7.07 0.13 35.35
C ASP A 317 -7.12 -0.35 33.90
N LEU A 318 -6.38 0.33 33.02
CA LEU A 318 -6.25 -0.07 31.61
C LEU A 318 -4.99 -0.89 31.41
N VAL A 319 -5.12 -2.03 30.74
CA VAL A 319 -4.00 -2.85 30.30
C VAL A 319 -3.91 -2.80 28.77
N VAL A 320 -2.77 -2.39 28.27
CA VAL A 320 -2.45 -2.32 26.83
C VAL A 320 -1.34 -3.32 26.55
N VAL A 321 -1.61 -4.34 25.77
CA VAL A 321 -0.62 -5.33 25.29
C VAL A 321 -0.18 -4.92 23.91
N VAL A 322 1.13 -4.81 23.67
CA VAL A 322 1.69 -4.43 22.37
C VAL A 322 2.97 -5.21 22.07
N ALA A 323 3.16 -5.59 20.83
CA ALA A 323 4.41 -6.13 20.32
C ALA A 323 5.04 -5.08 19.37
N PRO A 324 5.94 -4.21 19.87
CA PRO A 324 6.38 -2.98 19.19
C PRO A 324 7.33 -3.21 18.01
N SER A 325 7.79 -4.43 17.80
CA SER A 325 8.66 -4.81 16.69
C SER A 325 8.22 -6.13 16.08
N THR A 326 8.67 -6.36 14.85
CA THR A 326 8.55 -7.65 14.16
C THR A 326 9.87 -8.40 14.18
N HIS A 327 9.89 -9.64 13.68
CA HIS A 327 11.16 -10.33 13.43
C HIS A 327 12.00 -9.58 12.42
N ALA A 328 13.31 -9.67 12.55
CA ALA A 328 14.25 -8.98 11.66
C ALA A 328 14.15 -9.43 10.19
N ASP A 329 13.52 -10.56 9.92
CA ASP A 329 13.49 -11.19 8.60
C ASP A 329 12.13 -11.03 7.89
N ASP A 330 11.09 -10.53 8.56
CA ASP A 330 9.77 -10.35 7.94
C ASP A 330 8.97 -9.16 8.48
N ASP A 331 8.03 -8.68 7.69
CA ASP A 331 7.07 -7.62 8.04
C ASP A 331 5.78 -8.23 8.64
N SER A 332 5.89 -9.20 9.53
CA SER A 332 4.73 -9.83 10.20
C SER A 332 3.87 -8.81 10.93
N LEU A 333 2.57 -9.08 10.97
CA LEU A 333 1.67 -8.41 11.89
C LEU A 333 1.94 -8.89 13.31
N SER A 334 2.07 -7.97 14.24
CA SER A 334 2.32 -8.27 15.64
C SER A 334 1.04 -8.18 16.49
N VAL A 335 1.15 -8.40 17.79
CA VAL A 335 0.01 -8.50 18.70
C VAL A 335 -0.35 -7.14 19.29
N ALA A 336 -1.65 -6.82 19.32
CA ALA A 336 -2.21 -5.78 20.15
C ALA A 336 -3.44 -6.30 20.91
N ALA A 337 -3.60 -5.88 22.16
CA ALA A 337 -4.83 -6.05 22.91
C ALA A 337 -5.02 -4.93 23.94
N VAL A 338 -6.27 -4.58 24.22
CA VAL A 338 -6.59 -3.58 25.24
C VAL A 338 -7.74 -4.09 26.08
N ALA A 339 -7.57 -4.09 27.41
CA ALA A 339 -8.60 -4.48 28.37
C ALA A 339 -8.69 -3.48 29.50
N GLY A 340 -9.91 -3.16 29.94
CA GLY A 340 -10.17 -2.21 31.00
C GLY A 340 -11.28 -1.22 30.66
N PRO A 341 -11.36 -0.07 31.36
CA PRO A 341 -12.43 0.90 31.15
C PRO A 341 -12.53 1.36 29.69
N GLY A 342 -13.74 1.33 29.13
CA GLY A 342 -14.01 1.73 27.75
C GLY A 342 -13.75 0.67 26.67
N PHE A 343 -13.26 -0.52 27.05
CA PHE A 343 -13.01 -1.61 26.10
C PHE A 343 -13.85 -2.84 26.41
N ALA A 344 -14.69 -3.24 25.47
CA ALA A 344 -15.48 -4.47 25.51
C ALA A 344 -14.75 -5.60 24.78
N PRO A 345 -15.03 -6.88 25.10
CA PRO A 345 -14.53 -8.01 24.33
C PRO A 345 -14.89 -7.91 22.84
N GLY A 346 -13.89 -8.03 21.97
CA GLY A 346 -14.09 -7.87 20.53
C GLY A 346 -12.79 -7.76 19.75
N LEU A 347 -12.87 -7.09 18.61
CA LEU A 347 -11.71 -6.72 17.80
C LEU A 347 -11.31 -5.26 18.08
N LEU A 348 -10.00 -4.98 18.05
CA LEU A 348 -9.50 -3.61 18.06
C LEU A 348 -9.74 -2.95 16.70
N ARG A 349 -10.02 -1.66 16.73
CA ARG A 349 -10.08 -0.79 15.55
C ARG A 349 -9.57 0.60 15.90
N SER A 350 -9.18 1.35 14.90
CA SER A 350 -8.92 2.78 15.03
C SER A 350 -9.36 3.52 13.76
N THR A 351 -9.54 4.83 13.85
CA THR A 351 -9.81 5.64 12.65
C THR A 351 -8.58 5.79 11.75
N THR A 352 -7.39 5.41 12.24
CA THR A 352 -6.16 5.32 11.44
C THR A 352 -6.26 4.21 10.40
N THR A 353 -6.74 3.02 10.81
CA THR A 353 -6.84 1.85 9.93
C THR A 353 -8.22 1.69 9.31
N GLN A 354 -9.28 2.17 9.96
CA GLN A 354 -10.69 2.03 9.57
C GLN A 354 -11.12 0.57 9.32
N THR A 355 -10.36 -0.39 9.83
CA THR A 355 -10.55 -1.83 9.61
C THR A 355 -10.54 -2.55 10.96
N ASP A 356 -11.57 -3.34 11.22
CA ASP A 356 -11.67 -4.12 12.46
C ASP A 356 -10.57 -5.18 12.51
N GLY A 357 -9.96 -5.35 13.68
CA GLY A 357 -8.84 -6.24 13.89
C GLY A 357 -7.46 -5.65 13.53
N PHE A 358 -7.37 -4.36 13.19
CA PHE A 358 -6.11 -3.68 12.87
C PHE A 358 -5.95 -2.35 13.60
N VAL A 359 -4.77 -2.14 14.19
CA VAL A 359 -4.35 -0.88 14.80
C VAL A 359 -2.88 -0.62 14.48
N ASN A 360 -2.48 0.65 14.49
CA ASN A 360 -1.08 1.04 14.31
C ASN A 360 -0.39 1.24 15.67
N ILE A 361 0.93 1.07 15.71
CA ILE A 361 1.70 1.35 16.92
C ILE A 361 1.57 2.81 17.37
N THR A 362 1.39 3.73 16.43
CA THR A 362 1.14 5.15 16.69
C THR A 362 -0.19 5.43 17.41
N ASP A 363 -1.14 4.48 17.39
CA ASP A 363 -2.45 4.59 18.03
C ASP A 363 -2.38 4.38 19.56
N VAL A 364 -1.25 3.85 20.06
CA VAL A 364 -1.07 3.56 21.49
C VAL A 364 -1.02 4.86 22.30
N ALA A 365 -0.22 5.84 21.90
CA ALA A 365 -0.09 7.11 22.62
C ALA A 365 -1.43 7.86 22.77
N PRO A 366 -2.22 8.08 21.70
CA PRO A 366 -3.54 8.71 21.83
C PRO A 366 -4.51 7.90 22.70
N THR A 367 -4.38 6.57 22.70
CA THR A 367 -5.21 5.69 23.55
C THR A 367 -4.86 5.87 25.03
N VAL A 368 -3.57 5.95 25.36
CA VAL A 368 -3.10 6.20 26.73
C VAL A 368 -3.51 7.59 27.20
N LEU A 369 -3.36 8.64 26.38
CA LEU A 369 -3.82 9.99 26.72
C LEU A 369 -5.32 10.03 27.02
N ARG A 370 -6.11 9.39 26.15
CA ARG A 370 -7.56 9.33 26.30
C ARG A 370 -8.00 8.62 27.59
N ALA A 371 -7.24 7.58 28.02
CA ALA A 371 -7.52 6.90 29.28
C ALA A 371 -7.47 7.83 30.50
N TYR A 372 -6.77 8.95 30.42
CA TYR A 372 -6.74 10.00 31.43
C TYR A 372 -7.60 11.21 31.09
N GLY A 373 -8.40 11.15 30.02
CA GLY A 373 -9.22 12.30 29.57
C GLY A 373 -8.42 13.42 28.93
N LEU A 374 -7.17 13.16 28.53
CA LEU A 374 -6.32 14.13 27.86
C LEU A 374 -6.57 14.13 26.34
N ASP A 375 -6.48 15.31 25.75
CA ASP A 375 -6.62 15.47 24.31
C ASP A 375 -5.32 15.04 23.59
N ARG A 376 -5.49 14.58 22.37
CA ARG A 376 -4.39 14.19 21.50
C ARG A 376 -3.75 15.43 20.88
N PRO A 377 -2.43 15.65 21.01
CA PRO A 377 -1.71 16.68 20.26
C PRO A 377 -1.82 16.49 18.74
N ASP A 378 -1.80 17.59 17.99
CA ASP A 378 -1.92 17.56 16.52
C ASP A 378 -0.72 16.92 15.83
N GLU A 379 0.42 16.89 16.47
CA GLU A 379 1.66 16.27 16.02
C GLU A 379 1.57 14.73 16.01
N MET A 380 0.67 14.15 16.79
CA MET A 380 0.43 12.70 16.77
C MET A 380 -0.37 12.31 15.53
N GLU A 381 0.18 11.41 14.72
CA GLU A 381 -0.51 10.82 13.54
C GLU A 381 -1.58 9.82 13.96
N GLY A 382 -1.27 9.02 14.99
CA GLY A 382 -2.14 7.98 15.52
C GLY A 382 -3.48 8.50 16.04
N ARG A 383 -4.42 7.60 16.17
CA ARG A 383 -5.78 7.84 16.68
C ARG A 383 -6.08 6.86 17.81
N ARG A 384 -6.98 7.23 18.72
CA ARG A 384 -7.38 6.32 19.79
C ARG A 384 -7.86 4.99 19.24
N MET A 385 -7.51 3.91 19.92
CA MET A 385 -8.07 2.60 19.69
C MET A 385 -9.48 2.50 20.31
N GLU A 386 -10.32 1.69 19.69
CA GLU A 386 -11.69 1.41 20.13
C GLU A 386 -11.95 -0.09 20.01
N SER A 387 -12.94 -0.59 20.74
CA SER A 387 -13.40 -1.97 20.56
C SER A 387 -14.56 -2.03 19.57
N ALA A 388 -14.44 -2.90 18.56
CA ALA A 388 -15.55 -3.35 17.74
C ALA A 388 -16.10 -4.66 18.38
N PRO A 389 -17.31 -4.66 18.94
CA PRO A 389 -17.86 -5.84 19.58
C PRO A 389 -17.90 -7.02 18.62
N ASN A 390 -17.39 -8.17 19.06
CA ASN A 390 -17.37 -9.40 18.28
C ASN A 390 -17.74 -10.56 19.23
N GLY A 391 -18.76 -11.33 18.87
CA GLY A 391 -19.27 -12.44 19.68
C GLY A 391 -18.42 -13.72 19.61
N ASP A 392 -17.36 -13.75 18.82
CA ASP A 392 -16.51 -14.91 18.67
C ASP A 392 -15.70 -15.20 19.94
N SER A 393 -15.34 -16.46 20.14
CA SER A 393 -14.43 -16.85 21.22
C SER A 393 -13.04 -16.22 21.02
N VAL A 394 -12.27 -16.10 22.11
CA VAL A 394 -10.87 -15.62 22.05
C VAL A 394 -10.05 -16.43 21.07
N SER A 395 -10.17 -17.77 21.11
CA SER A 395 -9.45 -18.66 20.20
C SER A 395 -9.83 -18.45 18.73
N THR A 396 -11.10 -18.19 18.44
CA THR A 396 -11.56 -17.88 17.08
C THR A 396 -10.99 -16.54 16.59
N ARG A 397 -11.04 -15.49 17.41
CA ARG A 397 -10.47 -14.17 17.09
C ARG A 397 -8.95 -14.26 16.87
N ALA A 398 -8.23 -14.95 17.76
CA ALA A 398 -6.79 -15.18 17.62
C ALA A 398 -6.47 -15.96 16.32
N ALA A 399 -7.26 -16.97 15.98
CA ALA A 399 -7.09 -17.72 14.74
C ALA A 399 -7.34 -16.87 13.49
N GLN A 400 -8.36 -16.02 13.50
CA GLN A 400 -8.64 -15.07 12.42
C GLN A 400 -7.45 -14.12 12.21
N LEU A 401 -6.94 -13.53 13.29
CA LEU A 401 -5.81 -12.59 13.25
C LEU A 401 -4.51 -13.26 12.76
N ALA A 402 -4.21 -14.47 13.24
CA ALA A 402 -3.07 -15.26 12.76
C ALA A 402 -3.20 -15.63 11.27
N ASN A 403 -4.42 -16.00 10.82
CA ASN A 403 -4.69 -16.32 9.43
C ASN A 403 -4.47 -15.12 8.50
N VAL A 404 -4.86 -13.93 8.93
CA VAL A 404 -4.64 -12.70 8.14
C VAL A 404 -3.16 -12.41 8.01
N ASN A 405 -2.37 -12.59 9.06
CA ASN A 405 -0.92 -12.46 9.00
C ASN A 405 -0.30 -13.48 8.02
N ALA A 406 -0.69 -14.75 8.12
CA ALA A 406 -0.22 -15.80 7.22
C ALA A 406 -0.57 -15.53 5.75
N ASP A 407 -1.80 -15.09 5.48
CA ASP A 407 -2.25 -14.70 4.14
C ASP A 407 -1.45 -13.48 3.61
N GLY A 408 -1.11 -12.50 4.49
CA GLY A 408 -0.29 -11.35 4.15
C GLY A 408 1.14 -11.72 3.76
N LEU A 409 1.81 -12.51 4.58
CA LEU A 409 3.18 -13.01 4.30
C LEU A 409 3.22 -13.87 3.03
N PHE A 410 2.20 -14.71 2.83
CA PHE A 410 2.06 -15.48 1.59
C PHE A 410 1.97 -14.57 0.37
N ARG A 411 1.11 -13.56 0.41
CA ARG A 411 0.97 -12.55 -0.63
C ARG A 411 2.31 -11.86 -0.91
N ASP A 412 3.02 -11.44 0.12
CA ASP A 412 4.31 -10.74 -0.01
C ASP A 412 5.36 -11.63 -0.70
N SER A 413 5.34 -12.93 -0.42
CA SER A 413 6.21 -13.91 -1.07
C SER A 413 5.95 -14.11 -2.57
N LEU A 414 4.82 -13.63 -3.10
CA LEU A 414 4.42 -13.75 -4.50
C LEU A 414 4.68 -12.49 -5.32
N ILE A 415 4.98 -11.34 -4.68
CA ILE A 415 5.15 -10.05 -5.36
C ILE A 415 6.21 -10.13 -6.45
N GLY A 416 7.43 -10.55 -6.07
CA GLY A 416 8.56 -10.59 -7.01
C GLY A 416 8.29 -11.48 -8.22
N ALA A 417 7.72 -12.66 -8.00
CA ALA A 417 7.39 -13.59 -9.09
C ALA A 417 6.25 -13.05 -9.99
N SER A 418 5.21 -12.44 -9.42
CA SER A 418 4.10 -11.86 -10.19
C SER A 418 4.55 -10.64 -11.01
N MET A 419 5.39 -9.77 -10.42
CA MET A 419 6.03 -8.67 -11.16
C MET A 419 6.94 -9.20 -12.28
N GLY A 420 7.65 -10.31 -12.03
CA GLY A 420 8.48 -11.00 -13.04
C GLY A 420 7.65 -11.51 -14.22
N VAL A 421 6.43 -12.03 -13.99
CA VAL A 421 5.52 -12.45 -15.07
C VAL A 421 5.09 -11.23 -15.90
N VAL A 422 4.63 -10.14 -15.26
CA VAL A 422 4.25 -8.90 -15.98
C VAL A 422 5.41 -8.38 -16.83
N LEU A 423 6.60 -8.29 -16.26
CA LEU A 423 7.79 -7.83 -16.95
C LEU A 423 8.15 -8.77 -18.11
N GLY A 424 8.18 -10.08 -17.87
CA GLY A 424 8.55 -11.09 -18.86
C GLY A 424 7.59 -11.09 -20.06
N VAL A 425 6.29 -10.96 -19.80
CA VAL A 425 5.29 -10.90 -20.87
C VAL A 425 5.38 -9.57 -21.63
N ALA A 426 5.49 -8.43 -20.94
CA ALA A 426 5.63 -7.12 -21.59
C ALA A 426 6.90 -7.06 -22.47
N CYS A 427 8.04 -7.54 -21.99
CA CYS A 427 9.27 -7.67 -22.77
C CYS A 427 9.09 -8.61 -23.96
N GLY A 428 8.47 -9.78 -23.73
CA GLY A 428 8.16 -10.76 -24.77
C GLY A 428 7.26 -10.18 -25.86
N LEU A 429 6.19 -9.49 -25.48
CA LEU A 429 5.30 -8.82 -26.42
C LEU A 429 6.03 -7.74 -27.21
N GLY A 430 6.83 -6.89 -26.54
CA GLY A 430 7.63 -5.86 -27.20
C GLY A 430 8.60 -6.44 -28.23
N LEU A 431 9.39 -7.44 -27.83
CA LEU A 431 10.30 -8.15 -28.72
C LEU A 431 9.56 -8.79 -29.90
N PHE A 432 8.42 -9.44 -29.62
CA PHE A 432 7.66 -10.13 -30.64
C PHE A 432 7.03 -9.15 -31.65
N VAL A 433 6.62 -7.97 -31.24
CA VAL A 433 6.22 -6.87 -32.13
C VAL A 433 7.37 -6.51 -33.08
N VAL A 434 8.57 -6.33 -32.56
CA VAL A 434 9.77 -6.01 -33.35
C VAL A 434 10.05 -7.13 -34.36
N LEU A 435 10.03 -8.38 -33.92
CA LEU A 435 10.28 -9.54 -34.78
C LEU A 435 9.21 -9.67 -35.88
N LEU A 436 7.94 -9.48 -35.56
CA LEU A 436 6.82 -9.61 -36.48
C LEU A 436 6.85 -8.52 -37.58
N VAL A 437 7.22 -7.30 -37.20
CA VAL A 437 7.37 -6.19 -38.14
C VAL A 437 8.65 -6.35 -39.00
N ARG A 438 9.75 -6.89 -38.41
CA ARG A 438 11.05 -7.05 -39.14
C ARG A 438 11.07 -8.26 -40.04
N PHE A 439 10.38 -9.36 -39.65
CA PHE A 439 10.44 -10.64 -40.35
C PHE A 439 9.05 -11.09 -40.78
N PRO A 440 8.60 -10.78 -42.00
CA PRO A 440 7.26 -11.14 -42.49
C PRO A 440 6.95 -12.65 -42.46
N ARG A 441 7.99 -13.48 -42.48
CA ARG A 441 7.84 -14.96 -42.38
C ARG A 441 7.21 -15.41 -41.05
N LEU A 442 7.28 -14.58 -39.98
CA LEU A 442 6.70 -14.88 -38.68
C LEU A 442 5.21 -14.51 -38.56
N ARG A 443 4.58 -14.09 -39.67
CA ARG A 443 3.18 -13.65 -39.66
C ARG A 443 2.20 -14.74 -39.19
N PHE A 444 2.54 -16.02 -39.32
CA PHE A 444 1.73 -17.13 -38.82
C PHE A 444 1.61 -17.13 -37.29
N LEU A 445 2.53 -16.50 -36.57
CA LEU A 445 2.49 -16.37 -35.10
C LEU A 445 1.62 -15.21 -34.60
N ARG A 446 0.97 -14.46 -35.47
CA ARG A 446 0.11 -13.31 -35.07
C ARG A 446 -0.99 -13.70 -34.09
N GLY A 447 -1.59 -14.90 -34.29
CA GLY A 447 -2.60 -15.43 -33.39
C GLY A 447 -2.09 -15.58 -31.97
N LEU A 448 -0.85 -16.06 -31.82
CA LEU A 448 -0.20 -16.19 -30.52
C LEU A 448 0.03 -14.83 -29.85
N LEU A 449 0.50 -13.83 -30.61
CA LEU A 449 0.71 -12.48 -30.10
C LEU A 449 -0.60 -11.83 -29.65
N VAL A 450 -1.68 -12.01 -30.40
CA VAL A 450 -3.04 -11.57 -30.05
C VAL A 450 -3.49 -12.22 -28.76
N PHE A 451 -3.30 -13.54 -28.64
CA PHE A 451 -3.63 -14.29 -27.44
C PHE A 451 -2.83 -13.81 -26.22
N ALA A 452 -1.50 -13.71 -26.37
CA ALA A 452 -0.62 -13.28 -25.27
C ALA A 452 -0.93 -11.86 -24.78
N ALA A 453 -1.26 -10.94 -25.68
CA ALA A 453 -1.65 -9.57 -25.32
C ALA A 453 -2.98 -9.52 -24.53
N VAL A 454 -3.98 -10.34 -24.92
CA VAL A 454 -5.25 -10.43 -24.17
C VAL A 454 -5.05 -11.19 -22.86
N TRP A 455 -4.17 -12.19 -22.86
CA TRP A 455 -3.82 -12.96 -21.68
C TRP A 455 -3.14 -12.11 -20.60
N GLU A 456 -2.24 -11.19 -20.98
CA GLU A 456 -1.61 -10.26 -20.02
C GLU A 456 -2.64 -9.39 -19.30
N LEU A 457 -3.61 -8.82 -20.03
CA LEU A 457 -4.69 -8.04 -19.42
C LEU A 457 -5.58 -8.90 -18.50
N ALA A 458 -5.86 -10.14 -18.91
CA ALA A 458 -6.58 -11.09 -18.07
C ALA A 458 -5.77 -11.49 -16.83
N PHE A 459 -4.44 -11.73 -16.98
CA PHE A 459 -3.56 -12.04 -15.86
C PHE A 459 -3.56 -10.93 -14.81
N LEU A 460 -3.42 -9.66 -15.22
CA LEU A 460 -3.48 -8.52 -14.31
C LEU A 460 -4.79 -8.51 -13.50
N SER A 461 -5.91 -8.88 -14.10
CA SER A 461 -7.21 -8.99 -13.39
C SER A 461 -7.29 -10.22 -12.47
N THR A 462 -6.74 -11.39 -12.89
CA THR A 462 -6.84 -12.63 -12.12
C THR A 462 -6.00 -12.63 -10.84
N VAL A 463 -4.93 -11.83 -10.80
CA VAL A 463 -4.14 -11.60 -9.58
C VAL A 463 -5.00 -11.00 -8.46
N TYR A 464 -5.88 -10.05 -8.78
CA TYR A 464 -6.83 -9.47 -7.82
C TYR A 464 -7.90 -10.49 -7.38
N LEU A 465 -8.40 -11.29 -8.32
CA LEU A 465 -9.40 -12.32 -8.02
C LEU A 465 -8.86 -13.46 -7.14
N ALA A 466 -7.55 -13.62 -7.04
CA ALA A 466 -6.93 -14.62 -6.18
C ALA A 466 -6.97 -14.26 -4.69
N GLY A 467 -7.05 -12.95 -4.33
CA GLY A 467 -7.03 -12.49 -2.94
C GLY A 467 -8.08 -13.12 -2.04
N PRO A 468 -9.38 -13.04 -2.39
CA PRO A 468 -10.45 -13.57 -1.56
C PRO A 468 -10.44 -15.09 -1.37
N LEU A 469 -9.62 -15.84 -2.13
CA LEU A 469 -9.61 -17.30 -2.11
C LEU A 469 -8.73 -17.89 -1.00
N HIS A 470 -7.99 -17.06 -0.25
CA HIS A 470 -7.11 -17.51 0.83
C HIS A 470 -6.24 -18.72 0.46
N LEU A 471 -5.61 -18.67 -0.71
CA LEU A 471 -4.86 -19.78 -1.29
C LEU A 471 -3.63 -20.19 -0.47
N ALA A 472 -3.16 -19.35 0.45
CA ALA A 472 -2.17 -19.74 1.45
C ALA A 472 -2.56 -21.03 2.18
N ARG A 473 -3.83 -21.17 2.52
CA ARG A 473 -4.42 -22.28 3.28
C ARG A 473 -4.97 -23.38 2.40
N HIS A 474 -5.23 -23.09 1.13
CA HIS A 474 -5.88 -24.00 0.17
C HIS A 474 -4.94 -24.35 -1.00
N GLY A 475 -3.80 -24.96 -0.69
CA GLY A 475 -2.85 -25.49 -1.67
C GLY A 475 -1.63 -24.64 -1.96
N GLY A 476 -1.48 -23.47 -1.30
CA GLY A 476 -0.26 -22.66 -1.33
C GLY A 476 0.12 -22.12 -2.71
N ARG A 477 1.44 -21.94 -2.93
CA ARG A 477 1.97 -21.37 -4.19
C ARG A 477 1.55 -22.12 -5.45
N PRO A 478 1.52 -23.48 -5.49
CA PRO A 478 1.06 -24.19 -6.69
C PRO A 478 -0.40 -23.88 -7.03
N ALA A 479 -1.29 -23.83 -6.03
CA ALA A 479 -2.70 -23.51 -6.24
C ALA A 479 -2.88 -22.08 -6.74
N TYR A 480 -2.13 -21.11 -6.19
CA TYR A 480 -2.12 -19.73 -6.64
C TYR A 480 -1.76 -19.63 -8.12
N TRP A 481 -0.64 -20.22 -8.54
CA TRP A 481 -0.19 -20.14 -9.93
C TRP A 481 -1.12 -20.89 -10.87
N ALA A 482 -1.63 -22.06 -10.49
CA ALA A 482 -2.61 -22.79 -11.29
C ALA A 482 -3.89 -21.97 -11.48
N PHE A 483 -4.38 -21.31 -10.42
CA PHE A 483 -5.57 -20.46 -10.49
C PHE A 483 -5.32 -19.24 -11.39
N VAL A 484 -4.30 -18.43 -11.10
CA VAL A 484 -4.07 -17.16 -11.78
C VAL A 484 -3.74 -17.37 -13.26
N LEU A 485 -2.83 -18.30 -13.59
CA LEU A 485 -2.45 -18.58 -14.99
C LEU A 485 -3.58 -19.28 -15.75
N GLY A 486 -4.25 -20.26 -15.11
CA GLY A 486 -5.34 -21.00 -15.71
C GLY A 486 -6.57 -20.13 -15.97
N LEU A 487 -6.99 -19.33 -14.99
CA LEU A 487 -8.12 -18.42 -15.18
C LEU A 487 -7.80 -17.34 -16.21
N ALA A 488 -6.58 -16.78 -16.22
CA ALA A 488 -6.16 -15.83 -17.25
C ALA A 488 -6.24 -16.45 -18.66
N PHE A 489 -5.84 -17.72 -18.81
CA PHE A 489 -5.96 -18.45 -20.06
C PHE A 489 -7.43 -18.61 -20.50
N VAL A 490 -8.31 -19.02 -19.58
CA VAL A 490 -9.74 -19.19 -19.85
C VAL A 490 -10.39 -17.87 -20.22
N LEU A 491 -10.10 -16.78 -19.48
CA LEU A 491 -10.65 -15.46 -19.77
C LEU A 491 -10.16 -14.93 -21.12
N ALA A 492 -8.88 -15.09 -21.44
CA ALA A 492 -8.34 -14.68 -22.74
C ALA A 492 -9.00 -15.47 -23.90
N ALA A 493 -9.14 -16.77 -23.76
CA ALA A 493 -9.81 -17.62 -24.74
C ALA A 493 -11.29 -17.20 -24.90
N LEU A 494 -11.99 -16.95 -23.81
CA LEU A 494 -13.39 -16.51 -23.81
C LEU A 494 -13.56 -15.15 -24.49
N VAL A 495 -12.69 -14.17 -24.17
CA VAL A 495 -12.70 -12.85 -24.81
C VAL A 495 -12.51 -12.97 -26.32
N LEU A 496 -11.55 -13.77 -26.76
CA LEU A 496 -11.30 -14.01 -28.18
C LEU A 496 -12.42 -14.79 -28.87
N LEU A 497 -13.12 -15.67 -28.15
CA LEU A 497 -14.26 -16.41 -28.65
C LEU A 497 -15.50 -15.52 -28.85
N VAL A 498 -15.78 -14.65 -27.89
CA VAL A 498 -16.97 -13.79 -27.88
C VAL A 498 -16.79 -12.58 -28.80
N ALA A 499 -15.61 -12.01 -28.84
CA ALA A 499 -15.32 -10.76 -29.55
C ALA A 499 -14.86 -11.00 -31.00
N ARG A 500 -15.71 -11.65 -31.81
CA ARG A 500 -15.36 -12.05 -33.19
C ARG A 500 -15.86 -11.10 -34.27
N ARG A 501 -16.72 -10.12 -33.92
CA ARG A 501 -17.40 -9.27 -34.92
C ARG A 501 -16.50 -8.24 -35.59
N HIS A 502 -15.48 -7.76 -34.90
CA HIS A 502 -14.52 -6.79 -35.42
C HIS A 502 -13.13 -7.07 -34.83
N PRO A 503 -12.03 -6.88 -35.58
CA PRO A 503 -10.68 -7.18 -35.11
C PRO A 503 -10.28 -6.49 -33.80
N ALA A 504 -10.83 -5.30 -33.50
CA ALA A 504 -10.55 -4.58 -32.26
C ALA A 504 -11.50 -4.92 -31.10
N ASP A 505 -12.55 -5.72 -31.31
CA ASP A 505 -13.54 -5.96 -30.23
C ASP A 505 -12.90 -6.72 -29.05
N ALA A 506 -11.95 -7.61 -29.32
CA ALA A 506 -11.31 -8.40 -28.26
C ALA A 506 -10.51 -7.52 -27.29
N ILE A 507 -9.72 -6.57 -27.78
CA ILE A 507 -8.95 -5.69 -26.91
C ILE A 507 -9.87 -4.72 -26.17
N LEU A 508 -10.94 -4.26 -26.80
CA LEU A 508 -11.97 -3.45 -26.15
C LEU A 508 -12.67 -4.23 -25.01
N VAL A 509 -13.04 -5.48 -25.25
CA VAL A 509 -13.66 -6.31 -24.21
C VAL A 509 -12.68 -6.55 -23.06
N ALA A 510 -11.42 -6.84 -23.34
CA ALA A 510 -10.40 -7.06 -22.31
C ALA A 510 -10.17 -5.82 -21.46
N LEU A 511 -9.90 -4.65 -22.08
CA LEU A 511 -9.72 -3.39 -21.37
C LEU A 511 -10.99 -2.97 -20.60
N GLY A 512 -12.15 -3.12 -21.22
CA GLY A 512 -13.42 -2.83 -20.58
C GLY A 512 -13.73 -3.74 -19.39
N ALA A 513 -13.31 -5.00 -19.44
CA ALA A 513 -13.44 -5.93 -18.32
C ALA A 513 -12.55 -5.52 -17.14
N VAL A 514 -11.30 -5.12 -17.41
CA VAL A 514 -10.40 -4.54 -16.38
C VAL A 514 -11.05 -3.32 -15.72
N VAL A 515 -11.51 -2.36 -16.52
CA VAL A 515 -12.15 -1.14 -16.01
C VAL A 515 -13.41 -1.46 -15.21
N ALA A 516 -14.28 -2.31 -15.72
CA ALA A 516 -15.51 -2.67 -15.04
C ALA A 516 -15.26 -3.43 -13.73
N LEU A 517 -14.29 -4.36 -13.71
CA LEU A 517 -13.92 -5.13 -12.51
C LEU A 517 -13.52 -4.17 -11.38
N HIS A 518 -12.56 -3.29 -11.65
CA HIS A 518 -12.05 -2.38 -10.61
C HIS A 518 -13.05 -1.30 -10.21
N LEU A 519 -13.82 -0.72 -11.16
CA LEU A 519 -14.86 0.24 -10.80
C LEU A 519 -15.97 -0.39 -9.95
N VAL A 520 -16.37 -1.62 -10.25
CA VAL A 520 -17.35 -2.35 -9.44
C VAL A 520 -16.79 -2.66 -8.07
N ASP A 521 -15.56 -3.17 -7.99
CA ASP A 521 -14.90 -3.47 -6.72
C ASP A 521 -14.80 -2.22 -5.82
N LEU A 522 -14.31 -1.11 -6.35
CA LEU A 522 -14.18 0.15 -5.59
C LEU A 522 -15.52 0.65 -5.05
N VAL A 523 -16.58 0.59 -5.87
CA VAL A 523 -17.92 1.03 -5.46
C VAL A 523 -18.55 0.08 -4.44
N THR A 524 -18.16 -1.20 -4.45
CA THR A 524 -18.69 -2.22 -3.52
C THR A 524 -17.86 -2.40 -2.25
N GLY A 525 -16.76 -1.64 -2.07
CA GLY A 525 -15.97 -1.65 -0.83
C GLY A 525 -14.51 -2.07 -0.99
N ALA A 526 -14.00 -2.14 -2.23
CA ALA A 526 -12.59 -2.44 -2.55
C ALA A 526 -12.10 -3.80 -1.99
N HIS A 527 -12.93 -4.82 -2.05
CA HIS A 527 -12.62 -6.15 -1.51
C HIS A 527 -11.48 -6.86 -2.25
N LEU A 528 -11.29 -6.58 -3.54
CA LEU A 528 -10.21 -7.14 -4.35
C LEU A 528 -8.88 -6.41 -4.13
N GLU A 529 -8.91 -5.22 -3.51
CA GLU A 529 -7.70 -4.49 -3.12
C GLU A 529 -7.01 -5.13 -1.92
N TRP A 530 -7.81 -5.71 -1.01
CA TRP A 530 -7.35 -6.25 0.24
C TRP A 530 -6.53 -7.53 0.06
N ASN A 531 -5.30 -7.51 0.56
CA ASN A 531 -4.39 -8.66 0.58
C ASN A 531 -4.17 -9.33 -0.78
N THR A 532 -4.08 -8.54 -1.85
CA THR A 532 -3.73 -9.02 -3.19
C THR A 532 -2.36 -8.51 -3.61
N VAL A 533 -1.70 -9.19 -4.55
CA VAL A 533 -0.30 -8.93 -4.91
C VAL A 533 -0.08 -7.50 -5.40
N PHE A 534 -1.02 -6.95 -6.15
CA PHE A 534 -0.96 -5.56 -6.66
C PHE A 534 -1.86 -4.59 -5.90
N GLY A 535 -2.65 -5.07 -4.95
CA GLY A 535 -3.45 -4.27 -4.03
C GLY A 535 -2.72 -3.96 -2.72
N TYR A 536 -3.48 -3.83 -1.61
CA TYR A 536 -2.88 -3.51 -0.31
C TYR A 536 -2.23 -4.71 0.34
N SER A 537 -1.18 -4.39 1.12
CA SER A 537 -0.59 -5.32 2.07
C SER A 537 -1.09 -5.02 3.48
N PRO A 538 -1.73 -5.97 4.16
CA PRO A 538 -2.05 -5.82 5.56
C PRO A 538 -0.79 -5.72 6.43
N THR A 539 0.29 -6.42 6.06
CA THR A 539 1.57 -6.46 6.78
C THR A 539 2.32 -5.13 6.64
N ILE A 540 2.32 -4.53 5.45
CA ILE A 540 2.94 -3.21 5.23
C ILE A 540 2.13 -2.08 5.87
N GLY A 541 0.79 -2.19 5.89
CA GLY A 541 -0.09 -1.30 6.63
C GLY A 541 -0.04 0.19 6.25
N ILE A 542 0.30 0.52 5.00
CA ILE A 542 0.31 1.93 4.54
C ILE A 542 -1.10 2.40 4.24
N ARG A 543 -1.95 1.50 3.73
CA ARG A 543 -3.32 1.79 3.33
C ARG A 543 -4.22 0.61 3.67
N PHE A 544 -5.42 0.89 4.17
CA PHE A 544 -6.40 -0.12 4.58
C PHE A 544 -7.74 0.01 3.86
N VAL A 545 -7.96 1.09 3.12
CA VAL A 545 -9.23 1.38 2.44
C VAL A 545 -8.98 2.07 1.11
N GLY A 546 -9.90 1.87 0.16
CA GLY A 546 -9.95 2.55 -1.13
C GLY A 546 -9.08 1.89 -2.20
N GLU A 547 -8.43 2.63 -3.09
CA GLU A 547 -7.66 2.17 -4.24
C GLU A 547 -6.14 2.21 -3.99
N GLY A 548 -5.43 1.16 -4.40
CA GLY A 548 -3.97 1.11 -4.37
C GLY A 548 -3.32 1.77 -5.59
N ASN A 549 -2.06 2.21 -5.44
CA ASN A 549 -1.34 2.89 -6.53
C ASN A 549 -1.15 2.01 -7.78
N MET A 550 -1.03 0.68 -7.61
CA MET A 550 -0.93 -0.24 -8.74
C MET A 550 -2.26 -0.42 -9.45
N THR A 551 -3.36 -0.46 -8.71
CA THR A 551 -4.71 -0.49 -9.26
C THR A 551 -5.04 0.80 -9.98
N PHE A 552 -4.70 1.95 -9.39
CA PHE A 552 -4.79 3.25 -10.06
C PHE A 552 -4.07 3.24 -11.41
N ALA A 553 -2.84 2.73 -11.46
CA ALA A 553 -2.07 2.66 -12.70
C ALA A 553 -2.73 1.75 -13.75
N LEU A 554 -3.22 0.58 -13.32
CA LEU A 554 -3.92 -0.39 -14.17
C LEU A 554 -5.24 0.17 -14.68
N LEU A 555 -6.09 0.67 -13.78
CA LEU A 555 -7.39 1.24 -14.09
C LEU A 555 -7.26 2.50 -14.97
N GLY A 556 -6.34 3.39 -14.62
CA GLY A 556 -6.11 4.63 -15.36
C GLY A 556 -5.64 4.39 -16.79
N ALA A 557 -4.69 3.45 -16.99
CA ALA A 557 -4.24 3.06 -18.33
C ALA A 557 -5.35 2.36 -19.11
N ALA A 558 -6.04 1.40 -18.52
CA ALA A 558 -7.12 0.66 -19.18
C ALA A 558 -8.29 1.58 -19.55
N ALA A 559 -8.68 2.52 -18.68
CA ALA A 559 -9.76 3.48 -18.94
C ALA A 559 -9.41 4.42 -20.10
N ALA A 560 -8.18 4.97 -20.13
CA ALA A 560 -7.75 5.86 -21.22
C ALA A 560 -7.71 5.12 -22.56
N LEU A 561 -7.12 3.93 -22.60
CA LEU A 561 -7.03 3.10 -23.80
C LEU A 561 -8.42 2.64 -24.28
N PHE A 562 -9.24 2.17 -23.36
CA PHE A 562 -10.62 1.78 -23.69
C PHE A 562 -11.43 2.95 -24.25
N ALA A 563 -11.40 4.11 -23.59
CA ALA A 563 -12.14 5.30 -24.02
C ALA A 563 -11.67 5.78 -25.41
N GLY A 564 -10.36 5.82 -25.64
CA GLY A 564 -9.80 6.20 -26.93
C GLY A 564 -10.19 5.22 -28.05
N LEU A 565 -10.06 3.91 -27.81
CA LEU A 565 -10.43 2.89 -28.78
C LEU A 565 -11.95 2.81 -28.98
N LEU A 566 -12.76 3.03 -27.96
CA LEU A 566 -14.22 3.09 -28.06
C LEU A 566 -14.65 4.26 -28.94
N ALA A 567 -14.11 5.46 -28.69
CA ALA A 567 -14.43 6.64 -29.49
C ALA A 567 -14.03 6.49 -30.96
N TRP A 568 -12.91 5.79 -31.25
CA TRP A 568 -12.51 5.44 -32.60
C TRP A 568 -13.44 4.38 -33.21
N ARG A 569 -13.76 3.30 -32.48
CA ARG A 569 -14.62 2.20 -32.94
C ARG A 569 -16.05 2.67 -33.21
N VAL A 570 -16.52 3.66 -32.47
CA VAL A 570 -17.86 4.26 -32.53
C VAL A 570 -17.71 5.76 -32.78
N PRO A 571 -17.44 6.21 -34.02
CA PRO A 571 -17.15 7.61 -34.32
C PRO A 571 -18.42 8.48 -34.35
N THR A 572 -19.37 8.20 -33.47
CA THR A 572 -20.61 8.93 -33.29
C THR A 572 -20.54 9.86 -32.08
N ARG A 573 -21.44 10.87 -32.03
CA ARG A 573 -21.57 11.73 -30.85
C ARG A 573 -21.80 10.90 -29.56
N ARG A 574 -22.63 9.85 -29.65
CA ARG A 574 -22.91 8.95 -28.52
C ARG A 574 -21.66 8.17 -28.06
N GLY A 575 -20.91 7.61 -29.00
CA GLY A 575 -19.67 6.88 -28.66
C GLY A 575 -18.66 7.77 -27.95
N ARG A 576 -18.47 9.02 -28.39
CA ARG A 576 -17.62 10.01 -27.73
C ARG A 576 -18.15 10.39 -26.34
N GLN A 577 -19.47 10.59 -26.20
CA GLN A 577 -20.09 10.88 -24.91
C GLN A 577 -19.91 9.72 -23.91
N MET A 578 -20.05 8.47 -24.38
CA MET A 578 -19.80 7.29 -23.54
C MET A 578 -18.35 7.20 -23.07
N ALA A 579 -17.39 7.45 -23.98
CA ALA A 579 -15.97 7.47 -23.63
C ALA A 579 -15.66 8.56 -22.59
N ILE A 580 -16.16 9.78 -22.80
CA ILE A 580 -15.97 10.90 -21.88
C ILE A 580 -16.67 10.64 -20.53
N GLY A 581 -17.90 10.11 -20.55
CA GLY A 581 -18.63 9.75 -19.35
C GLY A 581 -17.91 8.69 -18.51
N LEU A 582 -17.29 7.68 -19.15
CA LEU A 582 -16.48 6.68 -18.47
C LEU A 582 -15.26 7.30 -17.81
N LEU A 583 -14.51 8.16 -18.54
CA LEU A 583 -13.35 8.84 -17.96
C LEU A 583 -13.72 9.69 -16.75
N ALA A 584 -14.82 10.44 -16.83
CA ALA A 584 -15.33 11.24 -15.73
C ALA A 584 -15.74 10.36 -14.53
N ALA A 585 -16.48 9.27 -14.79
CA ALA A 585 -16.90 8.33 -13.75
C ALA A 585 -15.68 7.68 -13.07
N THR A 586 -14.65 7.33 -13.84
CA THR A 586 -13.41 6.75 -13.29
C THR A 586 -12.73 7.73 -12.33
N VAL A 587 -12.58 9.02 -12.70
CA VAL A 587 -11.98 10.03 -11.79
C VAL A 587 -12.80 10.19 -10.52
N VAL A 588 -14.13 10.24 -10.64
CA VAL A 588 -15.02 10.37 -9.48
C VAL A 588 -14.90 9.16 -8.55
N VAL A 589 -14.88 7.94 -9.09
CA VAL A 589 -14.77 6.71 -8.27
C VAL A 589 -13.40 6.65 -7.59
N ILE A 590 -12.30 6.96 -8.29
CA ILE A 590 -10.96 7.00 -7.72
C ILE A 590 -10.87 8.00 -6.56
N GLY A 591 -11.39 9.23 -6.75
CA GLY A 591 -11.22 10.32 -5.79
C GLY A 591 -12.26 10.37 -4.67
N ALA A 592 -13.38 9.65 -4.78
CA ALA A 592 -14.44 9.71 -3.78
C ALA A 592 -14.00 9.09 -2.45
N PRO A 593 -14.17 9.78 -1.29
CA PRO A 593 -13.66 9.34 0.01
C PRO A 593 -14.26 8.02 0.51
N PHE A 594 -15.43 7.65 0.02
CA PHE A 594 -16.17 6.44 0.39
C PHE A 594 -16.04 5.31 -0.65
N TRP A 595 -15.28 5.53 -1.72
CA TRP A 595 -14.99 4.52 -2.77
C TRP A 595 -13.48 4.32 -2.90
N GLY A 596 -12.86 4.95 -3.93
CA GLY A 596 -11.41 4.81 -4.17
C GLY A 596 -10.54 5.48 -3.12
N ASN A 597 -11.00 6.57 -2.51
CA ASN A 597 -10.25 7.32 -1.48
C ASN A 597 -8.80 7.61 -1.88
N ASP A 598 -8.54 7.70 -3.21
CA ASP A 598 -7.23 8.02 -3.77
C ASP A 598 -7.22 9.39 -4.43
N PHE A 599 -7.02 10.39 -3.59
CA PHE A 599 -6.97 11.78 -4.03
C PHE A 599 -5.76 12.06 -4.94
N GLY A 600 -4.62 11.45 -4.65
CA GLY A 600 -3.41 11.56 -5.47
C GLY A 600 -3.61 10.98 -6.87
N GLY A 601 -4.25 9.81 -6.95
CA GLY A 601 -4.63 9.18 -8.21
C GLY A 601 -5.63 10.02 -8.99
N ALA A 602 -6.65 10.55 -8.34
CA ALA A 602 -7.65 11.40 -9.00
C ALA A 602 -7.03 12.67 -9.61
N ILE A 603 -6.16 13.39 -8.87
CA ILE A 603 -5.43 14.57 -9.36
C ILE A 603 -4.50 14.19 -10.51
N SER A 604 -3.89 13.01 -10.47
CA SER A 604 -3.00 12.53 -11.53
C SER A 604 -3.76 12.15 -12.80
N ALA A 605 -4.94 11.52 -12.67
CA ALA A 605 -5.75 11.08 -13.81
C ALA A 605 -6.55 12.22 -14.48
N ALA A 606 -7.12 13.14 -13.69
CA ALA A 606 -8.07 14.14 -14.16
C ALA A 606 -7.51 15.01 -15.31
N PRO A 607 -6.28 15.53 -15.31
CA PRO A 607 -5.75 16.34 -16.40
C PRO A 607 -5.57 15.56 -17.69
N GLY A 608 -5.05 14.33 -17.61
CA GLY A 608 -4.88 13.46 -18.78
C GLY A 608 -6.22 13.06 -19.38
N PHE A 609 -7.20 12.73 -18.54
CA PHE A 609 -8.55 12.37 -18.99
C PHE A 609 -9.32 13.57 -19.55
N ALA A 610 -9.17 14.76 -18.94
CA ALA A 610 -9.72 16.00 -19.48
C ALA A 610 -9.09 16.34 -20.83
N LEU A 611 -7.78 16.15 -20.98
CA LEU A 611 -7.09 16.32 -22.27
C LEU A 611 -7.63 15.35 -23.32
N LEU A 612 -7.81 14.07 -22.98
CA LEU A 612 -8.39 13.09 -23.89
C LEU A 612 -9.81 13.49 -24.29
N ALA A 613 -10.66 13.84 -23.33
CA ALA A 613 -12.02 14.30 -23.58
C ALA A 613 -12.05 15.53 -24.50
N TRP A 614 -11.17 16.52 -24.26
CA TRP A 614 -11.03 17.72 -25.09
C TRP A 614 -10.69 17.39 -26.55
N LEU A 615 -9.74 16.49 -26.73
CA LEU A 615 -9.31 16.03 -28.07
C LEU A 615 -10.39 15.19 -28.76
N LEU A 616 -11.13 14.34 -28.03
CA LEU A 616 -12.25 13.55 -28.57
C LEU A 616 -13.44 14.43 -29.01
N LEU A 617 -13.59 15.61 -28.41
CA LEU A 617 -14.57 16.62 -28.87
C LEU A 617 -14.12 17.37 -30.12
N GLY A 618 -12.91 17.10 -30.64
CA GLY A 618 -12.38 17.70 -31.87
C GLY A 618 -11.68 19.03 -31.68
N HIS A 619 -11.41 19.41 -30.44
CA HIS A 619 -10.68 20.62 -30.13
C HIS A 619 -9.18 20.43 -30.32
N LYS A 620 -8.49 21.44 -30.85
CA LYS A 620 -7.02 21.41 -30.99
C LYS A 620 -6.36 21.88 -29.70
N VAL A 621 -5.27 21.20 -29.32
CA VAL A 621 -4.42 21.65 -28.21
C VAL A 621 -3.63 22.85 -28.68
N ARG A 622 -3.83 24.01 -28.05
CA ARG A 622 -3.03 25.22 -28.22
C ARG A 622 -2.26 25.45 -26.93
N TRP A 623 -1.16 26.17 -26.97
CA TRP A 623 -0.39 26.56 -25.80
C TRP A 623 -1.28 27.13 -24.68
N ARG A 624 -2.24 27.96 -25.06
CA ARG A 624 -3.27 28.50 -24.14
C ARG A 624 -4.10 27.39 -23.46
N THR A 625 -4.44 26.31 -24.15
CA THR A 625 -5.20 25.17 -23.57
C THR A 625 -4.40 24.45 -22.49
N ILE A 626 -3.08 24.26 -22.73
CA ILE A 626 -2.16 23.65 -21.73
C ILE A 626 -2.11 24.53 -20.48
N TRP A 627 -1.97 25.85 -20.66
CA TRP A 627 -1.97 26.80 -19.55
C TRP A 627 -3.31 26.80 -18.79
N VAL A 628 -4.44 26.80 -19.48
CA VAL A 628 -5.77 26.74 -18.84
C VAL A 628 -5.96 25.44 -18.08
N LEU A 629 -5.59 24.28 -18.66
CA LEU A 629 -5.65 23.00 -17.95
C LEU A 629 -4.72 22.98 -16.74
N GLY A 630 -3.51 23.53 -16.84
CA GLY A 630 -2.58 23.67 -15.73
C GLY A 630 -3.14 24.57 -14.63
N VAL A 631 -3.68 25.74 -14.97
CA VAL A 631 -4.29 26.67 -14.01
C VAL A 631 -5.52 26.05 -13.33
N VAL A 632 -6.37 25.34 -14.10
CA VAL A 632 -7.53 24.65 -13.54
C VAL A 632 -7.09 23.53 -12.59
N LEU A 633 -6.06 22.78 -12.93
CA LEU A 633 -5.52 21.73 -12.07
C LEU A 633 -4.98 22.30 -10.75
N VAL A 634 -4.10 23.32 -10.85
CA VAL A 634 -3.54 24.01 -9.68
C VAL A 634 -4.67 24.66 -8.86
N GLY A 635 -5.61 25.31 -9.52
CA GLY A 635 -6.77 25.91 -8.86
C GLY A 635 -7.64 24.88 -8.15
N ALA A 636 -7.88 23.71 -8.76
CA ALA A 636 -8.62 22.61 -8.12
C ALA A 636 -7.87 22.05 -6.90
N ALA A 637 -6.56 21.80 -7.03
CA ALA A 637 -5.72 21.33 -5.93
C ALA A 637 -5.69 22.34 -4.76
N VAL A 638 -5.52 23.63 -5.07
CA VAL A 638 -5.57 24.71 -4.07
C VAL A 638 -6.96 24.80 -3.44
N THR A 639 -8.03 24.71 -4.23
CA THR A 639 -9.40 24.77 -3.69
C THR A 639 -9.66 23.62 -2.73
N VAL A 640 -9.25 22.39 -3.09
CA VAL A 640 -9.40 21.23 -2.20
C VAL A 640 -8.56 21.41 -0.94
N GLY A 641 -7.32 21.86 -1.06
CA GLY A 641 -6.48 22.17 0.09
C GLY A 641 -7.09 23.22 1.01
N LEU A 642 -7.64 24.30 0.45
CA LEU A 642 -8.32 25.34 1.21
C LEU A 642 -9.62 24.85 1.86
N LEU A 643 -10.40 24.01 1.16
CA LEU A 643 -11.60 23.40 1.73
C LEU A 643 -11.24 22.43 2.87
N ASP A 644 -10.12 21.72 2.76
CA ASP A 644 -9.64 20.85 3.82
C ASP A 644 -9.12 21.63 5.04
N LEU A 645 -8.54 22.81 4.83
CA LEU A 645 -8.16 23.72 5.92
C LEU A 645 -9.37 24.26 6.71
N LEU A 646 -10.57 24.29 6.10
CA LEU A 646 -11.80 24.67 6.80
C LEU A 646 -12.32 23.57 7.74
N ARG A 647 -11.78 22.35 7.63
CA ARG A 647 -12.11 21.26 8.56
C ARG A 647 -11.40 21.49 9.90
N PRO A 648 -11.97 20.95 11.00
CA PRO A 648 -11.26 20.90 12.26
C PRO A 648 -9.87 20.24 12.08
N PRO A 649 -8.83 20.72 12.77
CA PRO A 649 -7.46 20.19 12.62
C PRO A 649 -7.37 18.67 12.72
N GLU A 650 -8.20 18.08 13.57
CA GLU A 650 -8.29 16.62 13.79
C GLU A 650 -8.76 15.81 12.57
N SER A 651 -9.55 16.44 11.69
CA SER A 651 -10.14 15.81 10.50
C SER A 651 -9.46 16.19 9.19
N ARG A 652 -8.38 17.01 9.23
CA ARG A 652 -7.63 17.42 8.05
C ARG A 652 -6.87 16.26 7.44
N THR A 653 -6.91 16.17 6.12
CA THR A 653 -6.13 15.18 5.37
C THR A 653 -4.64 15.61 5.28
N HIS A 654 -3.80 14.73 4.77
CA HIS A 654 -2.39 15.05 4.48
C HIS A 654 -2.25 16.27 3.56
N VAL A 655 -3.22 16.53 2.69
CA VAL A 655 -3.23 17.70 1.78
C VAL A 655 -3.46 18.97 2.57
N GLY A 656 -4.43 19.03 3.48
CA GLY A 656 -4.67 20.17 4.35
C GLY A 656 -3.47 20.48 5.24
N LYS A 657 -2.87 19.45 5.84
CA LYS A 657 -1.64 19.60 6.65
C LYS A 657 -0.45 20.11 5.81
N PHE A 658 -0.32 19.67 4.55
CA PHE A 658 0.71 20.21 3.65
C PHE A 658 0.48 21.68 3.35
N PHE A 659 -0.75 22.11 3.05
CA PHE A 659 -1.07 23.51 2.81
C PHE A 659 -0.87 24.39 4.07
N GLU A 660 -1.18 23.85 5.23
CA GLU A 660 -0.93 24.52 6.51
C GLU A 660 0.57 24.74 6.75
N LYS A 661 1.38 23.68 6.60
CA LYS A 661 2.85 23.77 6.69
C LYS A 661 3.43 24.70 5.62
N ALA A 662 2.95 24.61 4.39
CA ALA A 662 3.42 25.48 3.31
C ALA A 662 3.08 26.97 3.52
N ALA A 663 1.99 27.27 4.23
CA ALA A 663 1.59 28.62 4.57
C ALA A 663 2.39 29.19 5.76
N THR A 664 2.82 28.34 6.70
CA THR A 664 3.57 28.72 7.89
C THR A 664 5.09 28.66 7.67
N ASP A 665 5.58 27.71 6.91
CA ASP A 665 7.00 27.53 6.62
C ASP A 665 7.22 26.94 5.21
N PHE A 666 7.56 27.83 4.28
CA PHE A 666 7.82 27.46 2.89
C PHE A 666 9.09 26.60 2.73
N SER A 667 10.04 26.66 3.67
CA SER A 667 11.26 25.85 3.63
C SER A 667 10.94 24.37 3.84
N SER A 668 10.05 24.06 4.74
CA SER A 668 9.54 22.69 4.98
C SER A 668 8.84 22.11 3.75
N ALA A 669 8.08 22.92 3.01
CA ALA A 669 7.43 22.46 1.78
C ALA A 669 8.45 22.11 0.67
N THR A 670 9.51 22.90 0.52
CA THR A 670 10.58 22.61 -0.45
C THR A 670 11.39 21.38 -0.07
N LEU A 671 11.59 21.13 1.21
CA LEU A 671 12.26 19.93 1.72
C LEU A 671 11.46 18.67 1.38
N VAL A 672 10.13 18.70 1.59
CA VAL A 672 9.21 17.60 1.21
C VAL A 672 9.26 17.31 -0.28
N ILE A 673 9.23 18.35 -1.14
CA ILE A 673 9.30 18.19 -2.59
C ILE A 673 10.64 17.58 -3.03
N ARG A 674 11.76 18.13 -2.52
CA ARG A 674 13.11 17.63 -2.85
C ARG A 674 13.28 16.17 -2.46
N ARG A 675 12.75 15.80 -1.31
CA ARG A 675 12.82 14.46 -0.78
C ARG A 675 11.95 13.48 -1.57
N LYS A 676 10.69 13.80 -1.88
CA LYS A 676 9.85 12.98 -2.77
C LYS A 676 10.53 12.74 -4.12
N LEU A 677 11.22 13.74 -4.65
CA LEU A 677 11.94 13.60 -5.90
C LEU A 677 13.14 12.65 -5.74
N SER A 678 13.88 12.72 -4.63
CA SER A 678 15.02 11.82 -4.37
C SER A 678 14.57 10.36 -4.14
N GLU A 679 13.47 10.16 -3.42
CA GLU A 679 12.86 8.83 -3.22
C GLU A 679 12.37 8.23 -4.54
N ASN A 680 11.68 9.00 -5.37
CA ASN A 680 11.24 8.57 -6.69
C ASN A 680 12.41 8.20 -7.61
N LEU A 681 13.54 8.91 -7.52
CA LEU A 681 14.76 8.58 -8.26
C LEU A 681 15.44 7.32 -7.71
N ALA A 682 15.44 7.11 -6.40
CA ALA A 682 15.97 5.90 -5.78
C ALA A 682 15.14 4.65 -6.20
N VAL A 683 13.81 4.76 -6.21
CA VAL A 683 12.91 3.67 -6.66
C VAL A 683 13.10 3.36 -8.15
N LEU A 684 13.55 4.32 -8.97
CA LEU A 684 13.81 4.10 -10.40
C LEU A 684 14.82 2.96 -10.65
N THR A 685 15.81 2.82 -9.78
CA THR A 685 16.88 1.81 -9.93
C THR A 685 16.52 0.43 -9.35
N HIS A 686 15.47 0.35 -8.54
CA HIS A 686 15.09 -0.88 -7.82
C HIS A 686 13.77 -1.49 -8.30
N SER A 687 12.93 -0.75 -9.05
CA SER A 687 11.64 -1.25 -9.50
C SER A 687 11.75 -2.03 -10.81
N LEU A 688 11.35 -3.31 -10.80
CA LEU A 688 11.23 -4.14 -12.00
C LEU A 688 10.25 -3.54 -13.02
N LEU A 689 9.24 -2.81 -12.58
CA LEU A 689 8.27 -2.16 -13.47
C LEU A 689 8.88 -1.00 -14.28
N ALA A 690 10.00 -0.42 -13.85
CA ALA A 690 10.73 0.58 -14.65
C ALA A 690 11.13 0.02 -16.02
N VAL A 691 11.45 -1.27 -16.10
CA VAL A 691 11.81 -1.94 -17.36
C VAL A 691 10.63 -1.98 -18.32
N CYS A 692 9.39 -2.17 -17.83
CA CYS A 692 8.19 -2.10 -18.69
C CYS A 692 8.05 -0.73 -19.36
N LEU A 693 8.34 0.34 -18.64
CA LEU A 693 8.35 1.70 -19.21
C LEU A 693 9.44 1.85 -20.27
N LEU A 694 10.65 1.34 -20.00
CA LEU A 694 11.74 1.36 -20.98
C LEU A 694 11.39 0.57 -22.24
N VAL A 695 10.73 -0.58 -22.10
CA VAL A 695 10.24 -1.39 -23.24
C VAL A 695 9.20 -0.60 -24.03
N ALA A 696 8.24 0.06 -23.36
CA ALA A 696 7.22 0.86 -24.02
C ALA A 696 7.83 2.04 -24.78
N ILE A 697 8.74 2.79 -24.16
CA ILE A 697 9.45 3.92 -24.79
C ILE A 697 10.29 3.42 -25.96
N GLY A 698 11.10 2.38 -25.74
CA GLY A 698 11.95 1.78 -26.78
C GLY A 698 11.14 1.31 -27.98
N LEU A 699 9.99 0.68 -27.76
CA LEU A 699 9.09 0.23 -28.81
C LEU A 699 8.50 1.40 -29.62
N VAL A 700 8.05 2.46 -28.95
CA VAL A 700 7.53 3.67 -29.60
C VAL A 700 8.62 4.37 -30.39
N VAL A 701 9.81 4.54 -29.81
CA VAL A 701 10.98 5.15 -30.48
C VAL A 701 11.40 4.32 -31.69
N TRP A 702 11.48 2.99 -31.54
CA TRP A 702 11.81 2.10 -32.64
C TRP A 702 10.78 2.13 -33.78
N LEU A 703 9.49 2.14 -33.46
CA LEU A 703 8.42 2.30 -34.46
C LEU A 703 8.47 3.66 -35.14
N TRP A 704 8.85 4.72 -34.40
CA TRP A 704 8.97 6.07 -34.96
C TRP A 704 10.15 6.21 -35.92
N PHE A 705 11.32 5.78 -35.53
CA PHE A 705 12.55 5.95 -36.33
C PHE A 705 12.85 4.77 -37.27
N GLY A 706 12.65 3.54 -36.81
CA GLY A 706 13.00 2.34 -37.56
C GLY A 706 11.92 1.88 -38.55
N ARG A 707 10.66 2.19 -38.28
CA ARG A 707 9.50 1.82 -39.11
C ARG A 707 8.44 2.91 -39.15
N PRO A 708 8.76 4.11 -39.54
CA PRO A 708 7.84 5.26 -39.46
C PRO A 708 6.54 5.07 -40.25
N ARG A 709 6.56 4.24 -41.33
CA ARG A 709 5.36 3.92 -42.10
C ARG A 709 4.35 3.14 -41.23
N SER A 710 4.77 2.13 -40.48
CA SER A 710 3.87 1.32 -39.64
C SER A 710 3.19 2.13 -38.54
N LEU A 711 3.95 3.01 -37.86
CA LEU A 711 3.39 3.88 -36.82
C LEU A 711 2.46 4.92 -37.41
N ARG A 712 2.82 5.55 -38.54
CA ARG A 712 1.97 6.50 -39.26
C ARG A 712 0.65 5.86 -39.68
N VAL A 713 0.73 4.65 -40.27
CA VAL A 713 -0.48 3.90 -40.66
C VAL A 713 -1.36 3.59 -39.47
N LEU A 714 -0.79 3.15 -38.35
CA LEU A 714 -1.54 2.89 -37.13
C LEU A 714 -2.22 4.17 -36.60
N VAL A 715 -1.48 5.28 -36.51
CA VAL A 715 -2.01 6.58 -36.05
C VAL A 715 -3.08 7.13 -37.00
N VAL A 716 -2.90 6.97 -38.31
CA VAL A 716 -3.92 7.39 -39.31
C VAL A 716 -5.18 6.52 -39.23
N ARG A 717 -5.02 5.21 -39.08
CA ARG A 717 -6.17 4.27 -38.97
C ARG A 717 -6.92 4.43 -37.65
N ILE A 718 -6.18 4.61 -36.54
CA ILE A 718 -6.78 4.84 -35.21
C ILE A 718 -6.67 6.34 -34.92
N THR A 719 -7.66 7.10 -35.40
CA THR A 719 -7.65 8.57 -35.33
C THR A 719 -7.53 9.15 -33.92
N THR A 720 -7.84 8.35 -32.91
CA THR A 720 -7.74 8.72 -31.48
C THR A 720 -6.40 8.33 -30.86
N ALA A 721 -5.51 7.59 -31.56
CA ALA A 721 -4.27 7.05 -31.00
C ALA A 721 -3.35 8.13 -30.41
N THR A 722 -3.14 9.24 -31.12
CA THR A 722 -2.31 10.36 -30.63
C THR A 722 -2.92 11.01 -29.39
N ALA A 723 -4.23 11.22 -29.37
CA ALA A 723 -4.92 11.80 -28.23
C ALA A 723 -4.80 10.90 -26.99
N THR A 724 -5.00 9.59 -27.18
CA THR A 724 -4.87 8.59 -26.11
C THR A 724 -3.43 8.49 -25.59
N GLY A 725 -2.44 8.46 -26.49
CA GLY A 725 -1.02 8.43 -26.11
C GLY A 725 -0.59 9.66 -25.29
N LEU A 726 -1.03 10.86 -25.70
CA LEU A 726 -0.78 12.10 -24.95
C LEU A 726 -1.42 12.07 -23.57
N ALA A 727 -2.67 11.61 -23.47
CA ALA A 727 -3.37 11.48 -22.20
C ALA A 727 -2.65 10.50 -21.25
N LEU A 728 -2.24 9.32 -21.76
CA LEU A 728 -1.47 8.35 -20.99
C LEU A 728 -0.14 8.94 -20.50
N ALA A 729 0.57 9.69 -21.35
CA ALA A 729 1.82 10.33 -20.97
C ALA A 729 1.61 11.35 -19.83
N VAL A 730 0.52 12.13 -19.89
CA VAL A 730 0.17 13.09 -18.83
C VAL A 730 -0.15 12.36 -17.52
N VAL A 731 -1.00 11.33 -17.57
CA VAL A 731 -1.35 10.54 -16.38
C VAL A 731 -0.11 9.87 -15.78
N ALA A 732 0.76 9.29 -16.63
CA ALA A 732 1.99 8.63 -16.20
C ALA A 732 2.97 9.62 -15.55
N LEU A 733 3.14 10.81 -16.14
CA LEU A 733 4.02 11.85 -15.61
C LEU A 733 3.51 12.37 -14.25
N LEU A 734 2.21 12.66 -14.15
CA LEU A 734 1.61 13.16 -12.91
C LEU A 734 1.56 12.05 -11.85
N GLY A 735 1.27 10.80 -12.22
CA GLY A 735 1.35 9.65 -11.33
C GLY A 735 2.76 9.43 -10.79
N PHE A 736 3.79 9.61 -11.63
CA PHE A 736 5.19 9.56 -11.19
C PHE A 736 5.54 10.67 -10.20
N THR A 737 5.09 11.89 -10.44
CA THR A 737 5.54 13.07 -9.68
C THR A 737 4.72 13.35 -8.43
N LEU A 738 3.43 13.02 -8.43
CA LEU A 738 2.49 13.35 -7.34
C LEU A 738 2.22 12.18 -6.39
N ASN A 739 2.54 10.95 -6.83
CA ASN A 739 2.22 9.73 -6.07
C ASN A 739 3.47 9.12 -5.42
N ASP A 740 3.28 8.41 -4.30
CA ASP A 740 4.37 7.84 -3.49
C ASP A 740 5.04 6.60 -4.12
N SER A 741 4.39 5.97 -5.11
CA SER A 741 4.94 4.77 -5.78
C SER A 741 5.88 5.07 -6.95
N GLY A 742 6.15 6.33 -7.24
CA GLY A 742 7.13 6.76 -8.23
C GLY A 742 6.98 6.05 -9.58
N ILE A 743 8.08 5.44 -10.06
CA ILE A 743 8.18 4.79 -11.37
C ILE A 743 7.28 3.56 -11.54
N SER A 744 6.80 2.97 -10.45
CA SER A 744 5.95 1.77 -10.52
C SER A 744 4.61 2.06 -11.21
N ILE A 745 4.07 3.28 -11.07
CA ILE A 745 2.83 3.70 -11.73
C ILE A 745 3.01 3.74 -13.25
N PRO A 746 3.92 4.56 -13.82
CA PRO A 746 4.11 4.55 -15.27
C PRO A 746 4.59 3.20 -15.80
N GLY A 747 5.29 2.39 -14.99
CA GLY A 747 5.69 1.04 -15.35
C GLY A 747 4.51 0.09 -15.54
N MET A 748 3.55 0.08 -14.63
CA MET A 748 2.32 -0.72 -14.76
C MET A 748 1.45 -0.21 -15.92
N MET A 749 1.32 1.11 -16.08
CA MET A 749 0.63 1.70 -17.24
C MET A 749 1.28 1.28 -18.57
N ALA A 750 2.61 1.18 -18.60
CA ALA A 750 3.38 0.76 -19.76
C ALA A 750 3.11 -0.71 -20.13
N ALA A 751 2.95 -1.61 -19.16
CA ALA A 751 2.60 -3.01 -19.41
C ALA A 751 1.24 -3.10 -20.15
N VAL A 752 0.22 -2.40 -19.65
CA VAL A 752 -1.12 -2.34 -20.30
C VAL A 752 -1.03 -1.72 -21.71
N PHE A 753 -0.20 -0.68 -21.88
CA PHE A 753 0.02 -0.04 -23.18
C PHE A 753 0.71 -0.96 -24.16
N VAL A 754 1.78 -1.67 -23.75
CA VAL A 754 2.52 -2.62 -24.58
C VAL A 754 1.62 -3.76 -25.05
N ALA A 755 0.81 -4.33 -24.15
CA ALA A 755 -0.17 -5.36 -24.50
C ALA A 755 -1.17 -4.85 -25.56
N THR A 756 -1.70 -3.64 -25.37
CA THR A 756 -2.64 -3.03 -26.34
C THR A 756 -1.99 -2.76 -27.68
N LEU A 757 -0.76 -2.19 -27.69
CA LEU A 757 -0.02 -1.92 -28.91
C LEU A 757 0.35 -3.21 -29.66
N ALA A 758 0.79 -4.24 -28.94
CA ALA A 758 1.11 -5.55 -29.50
C ALA A 758 -0.11 -6.18 -30.17
N PHE A 759 -1.27 -6.11 -29.52
CA PHE A 759 -2.53 -6.57 -30.12
C PHE A 759 -2.86 -5.82 -31.41
N LEU A 760 -2.77 -4.49 -31.42
CA LEU A 760 -3.12 -3.66 -32.59
C LEU A 760 -2.16 -3.95 -33.76
N VAL A 761 -0.87 -4.09 -33.50
CA VAL A 761 0.12 -4.44 -34.54
C VAL A 761 -0.15 -5.85 -35.08
N ALA A 762 -0.43 -6.83 -34.24
CA ALA A 762 -0.74 -8.19 -34.65
C ALA A 762 -2.00 -8.27 -35.54
N ARG A 763 -3.00 -7.42 -35.28
CA ARG A 763 -4.23 -7.28 -36.08
C ARG A 763 -4.06 -6.41 -37.32
N ARG A 764 -2.84 -6.12 -37.77
CA ARG A 764 -2.47 -5.39 -39.01
C ARG A 764 -2.91 -3.92 -39.07
N TYR A 765 -3.19 -3.28 -37.95
CA TYR A 765 -3.53 -1.87 -37.94
C TYR A 765 -2.36 -0.94 -38.37
N GLY A 766 -1.12 -1.44 -38.35
CA GLY A 766 0.07 -0.73 -38.81
C GLY A 766 0.53 -1.08 -40.25
N GLU A 767 -0.22 -1.91 -41.01
CA GLU A 767 0.13 -2.27 -42.41
C GLU A 767 -0.63 -1.39 -43.43
N PRO A 768 -0.02 -1.00 -44.55
CA PRO A 768 -0.71 -0.30 -45.62
C PRO A 768 -1.88 -1.12 -46.21
N ALA A 769 -2.91 -0.45 -46.75
CA ALA A 769 -4.10 -1.11 -47.28
C ALA A 769 -3.79 -2.06 -48.44
N ASP A 770 -2.79 -1.71 -49.25
CA ASP A 770 -2.39 -2.47 -50.46
C ASP A 770 -1.71 -3.83 -50.13
N SER A 771 -1.40 -4.12 -48.87
CA SER A 771 -0.82 -5.41 -48.45
C SER A 771 -1.88 -6.44 -47.99
N VAL A 772 -3.15 -6.12 -48.09
CA VAL A 772 -4.28 -6.93 -47.57
C VAL A 772 -5.01 -7.75 -48.64
N ASP A 773 -4.72 -7.46 -49.95
CA ASP A 773 -5.38 -8.13 -51.06
C ASP A 773 -4.40 -9.03 -51.83
N ASP A 774 -4.12 -10.21 -51.26
CA ASP A 774 -3.60 -11.37 -52.03
C ASP A 774 -4.51 -12.58 -51.66
N GLY A 775 -5.74 -12.48 -51.95
CA GLY A 775 -6.63 -13.61 -52.22
C GLY A 775 -6.59 -13.91 -53.74
N PRO A 776 -6.65 -15.16 -54.21
CA PRO A 776 -6.63 -15.42 -55.65
C PRO A 776 -7.88 -14.78 -56.29
N VAL A 777 -7.61 -13.83 -57.18
CA VAL A 777 -8.60 -13.33 -58.12
C VAL A 777 -8.87 -14.47 -59.08
N ALA A 778 -10.08 -15.01 -59.08
CA ALA A 778 -10.58 -15.90 -60.15
C ALA A 778 -10.58 -15.07 -61.41
N ASP A 779 -9.88 -15.60 -62.43
CA ASP A 779 -9.93 -15.11 -63.79
C ASP A 779 -11.38 -15.22 -64.32
N GLU A 780 -12.07 -14.11 -64.39
CA GLU A 780 -13.18 -13.97 -65.29
C GLU A 780 -12.69 -13.42 -66.63
N PRO A 781 -13.04 -14.04 -67.79
CA PRO A 781 -12.61 -13.55 -69.09
C PRO A 781 -13.30 -12.25 -69.45
N VAL A 782 -12.46 -11.23 -69.70
CA VAL A 782 -12.92 -9.95 -70.24
C VAL A 782 -13.24 -10.14 -71.71
N ASP A 783 -14.53 -10.06 -72.10
CA ASP A 783 -15.01 -9.85 -73.46
C ASP A 783 -14.47 -8.46 -73.95
N GLN A 784 -13.75 -8.48 -75.04
CA GLN A 784 -13.36 -7.30 -75.79
C GLN A 784 -14.51 -6.90 -76.70
N PRO A 785 -14.93 -5.62 -76.81
CA PRO A 785 -15.57 -5.08 -77.97
C PRO A 785 -14.55 -4.34 -78.84
N GLU A 786 -14.71 -4.61 -80.14
CA GLU A 786 -13.96 -4.14 -81.27
C GLU A 786 -13.88 -2.58 -81.36
N ALA A 787 -12.78 -2.18 -82.01
CA ALA A 787 -12.44 -0.81 -82.34
C ALA A 787 -13.34 -0.28 -83.47
N ASP A 788 -13.72 0.99 -83.40
CA ASP A 788 -13.86 1.82 -84.61
C ASP A 788 -13.50 3.28 -84.28
N GLY A 789 -12.77 3.81 -85.25
CA GLY A 789 -11.93 4.97 -85.36
C GLY A 789 -12.59 6.33 -85.08
N GLU A 790 -11.76 7.24 -84.79
CA GLU A 790 -11.55 8.55 -85.40
C GLU A 790 -10.76 9.49 -84.46
N ARG A 791 -9.62 9.94 -84.96
CA ARG A 791 -8.97 11.14 -84.45
C ARG A 791 -9.61 12.38 -85.13
N PRO A 792 -9.58 13.53 -84.46
CA PRO A 792 -8.63 14.52 -84.92
C PRO A 792 -7.92 15.35 -83.78
N GLU A 793 -6.85 15.90 -84.23
CA GLU A 793 -5.86 16.80 -83.74
C GLU A 793 -6.38 18.12 -83.08
N ALA A 794 -5.33 18.69 -82.45
CA ALA A 794 -5.16 20.10 -82.00
C ALA A 794 -5.64 20.42 -80.56
N ALA A 795 -4.89 21.05 -79.71
CA ALA A 795 -3.88 22.09 -79.83
C ALA A 795 -3.09 22.21 -78.53
N ARG A 796 -1.88 22.62 -78.66
CA ARG A 796 -0.94 23.18 -77.73
C ARG A 796 -1.46 24.46 -77.05
N GLU A 797 -0.77 24.71 -75.91
CA GLU A 797 -0.50 26.01 -75.25
C GLU A 797 -1.40 26.29 -74.01
N LEU A 798 -0.84 26.40 -72.83
CA LEU A 798 -0.11 27.50 -72.23
C LEU A 798 -0.04 27.26 -70.69
N VAL A 799 1.22 27.35 -70.22
CA VAL A 799 1.73 27.76 -68.92
C VAL A 799 1.45 26.89 -67.70
#